data_da94f365b59572608eb4dbc957736e1e
#
_entry.id   da94f365b59572608eb4dbc957736e1e
#
_cell.length_a   1.000
_cell.length_b   1.000
_cell.length_c   1.000
_cell.angle_alpha   90.00
_cell.angle_beta   90.00
_cell.angle_gamma   90.00
#
_symmetry.space_group_name_H-M   'P 1'
#
loop_
_entity.id
_entity.type
_entity.pdbx_description
1 polymer ?
#
loop_
_entity_poly.entity_id
_entity_poly.type
_entity_poly.pdbx_seq_one_letter_code
_entity_poly.pdbx_strand_id
1 'polypeptide(L)'
;MLSSVLLPKVFGKKYTEGTDEDFANYTPETKVIPFRILKEFTGEKLVDTRYEQLVPWFTPNDNPENAFRVILGDFVTTEDGTGIVHTAPTFGADDARVAKMAQPEIPPMLVKDENDNLVPLVDLQGRFIKGENVPEVFSGTYIKNEYYDEGTAPEKSWDVELAILLKTENKAFKVEKYVHSYPHCWRTDKPVLYYPLDSWFVKMTAVKDRLVNLNKEINWKPKATGEGRFANWLENVNDWNLSRSRYWGIPLPIWRTDDLKEEKIIGSVEELYNEIEKSIAAGLMTENPFKGFIIGNMAESNYELVDLHKNVVDKVVLVSDSGKAMRRESDLIDVWFDSGSMPYAQLHYPFENKELIDNNKAFPADFIAEGVDQTRGWFYTLHAIGTAVFDSVAYKNVMSNGLVLDKNGQKMSKRLGNAVDPFETLSVYGPDATRWYMISNANPWENLKFDIEGIDEVRRKFFGTLYNTYSFFALYANVDGFNYSEKEVENRPEIDRWILSELNLLIKEVKAFYEDYEPTRVARAISNFVNDNLSNWYVRLCRRRFWKGDYSDDKISAYQTLYTCLETVAKLSAPIAPFFMDQLYQDLNKVTGKENCESVHLTDFPVADESLIDQDLVEKTHLAQNITSMVFSLRKKENVKVRQPLQKVLVPVLDAKAEEQILAVADLIKQEVNVKELQLINAEEASHLIVKQIKPNFKALGPKLGKDMKIVGAEISNLAAEQISTLEKEGKLDVQGYEITLDDVEISTKDIPGWTVTSDGKTTVALDLTLTDELKSEGIAREFINRIQNLRKDKDFELTDRISITLEESSPFLNEIKKNEEYISSEVLSNKIEIVSSLSNFNEIEIDEVNFKINVEKN
;
A
#
# COMPACT_ATOMS: atom_id res chain seq x y z
N MET A 1 37.17 -37.06 -7.18
CA MET A 1 36.57 -36.72 -5.86
C MET A 1 35.24 -35.99 -6.08
N LEU A 2 34.25 -36.32 -5.31
CA LEU A 2 32.95 -35.62 -5.33
C LEU A 2 32.22 -35.79 -3.99
N SER A 3 31.19 -35.00 -3.73
CA SER A 3 30.37 -35.13 -2.53
C SER A 3 29.66 -36.50 -2.51
N SER A 4 29.65 -37.19 -1.38
CA SER A 4 28.97 -38.50 -1.22
C SER A 4 27.46 -38.35 -1.44
N VAL A 5 26.87 -37.22 -1.06
CA VAL A 5 25.44 -36.92 -1.29
C VAL A 5 25.11 -36.82 -2.79
N LEU A 6 26.04 -36.33 -3.61
CA LEU A 6 25.85 -36.13 -5.05
C LEU A 6 26.24 -37.35 -5.90
N LEU A 7 26.87 -38.35 -5.30
CA LEU A 7 27.35 -39.53 -5.99
C LEU A 7 26.24 -40.21 -6.83
N PRO A 8 25.03 -40.48 -6.33
CA PRO A 8 23.98 -41.09 -7.12
C PRO A 8 23.53 -40.22 -8.31
N LYS A 9 23.53 -38.89 -8.15
CA LYS A 9 23.16 -37.96 -9.20
C LYS A 9 24.20 -37.86 -10.30
N VAL A 10 25.48 -37.82 -9.95
CA VAL A 10 26.60 -37.71 -10.91
C VAL A 10 26.77 -39.02 -11.68
N PHE A 11 26.77 -40.15 -11.00
CA PHE A 11 26.97 -41.45 -11.62
C PHE A 11 25.75 -42.01 -12.34
N GLY A 12 24.55 -41.77 -11.76
CA GLY A 12 23.27 -42.22 -12.32
C GLY A 12 23.22 -43.75 -12.42
N LYS A 13 22.42 -44.25 -13.35
CA LYS A 13 22.23 -45.70 -13.57
C LYS A 13 23.38 -46.39 -14.34
N LYS A 14 24.32 -45.63 -14.83
CA LYS A 14 25.43 -46.16 -15.65
C LYS A 14 26.56 -46.75 -14.79
N TYR A 15 26.61 -46.40 -13.55
CA TYR A 15 27.65 -46.85 -12.62
C TYR A 15 27.00 -47.52 -11.40
N THR A 16 27.66 -48.52 -10.85
CA THR A 16 27.29 -49.23 -9.62
C THR A 16 28.50 -49.48 -8.75
N GLU A 17 28.32 -49.44 -7.42
CA GLU A 17 29.39 -49.88 -6.51
C GLU A 17 29.60 -51.36 -6.69
N GLY A 18 30.84 -51.76 -7.00
CA GLY A 18 31.18 -53.11 -7.40
C GLY A 18 32.15 -53.82 -6.44
N THR A 19 32.05 -55.15 -6.41
CA THR A 19 32.95 -56.05 -5.71
C THR A 19 34.21 -56.34 -6.54
N ASP A 20 35.22 -56.98 -5.98
CA ASP A 20 36.45 -57.43 -6.71
C ASP A 20 36.11 -58.29 -7.91
N GLU A 21 35.07 -59.11 -7.82
CA GLU A 21 34.56 -59.93 -8.90
C GLU A 21 33.95 -59.11 -10.05
N ASP A 22 33.21 -58.08 -9.74
CA ASP A 22 32.63 -57.15 -10.72
C ASP A 22 33.72 -56.40 -11.52
N PHE A 23 34.79 -55.99 -10.82
CA PHE A 23 35.96 -55.40 -11.51
C PHE A 23 36.70 -56.36 -12.38
N ALA A 24 36.89 -57.64 -11.93
CA ALA A 24 37.59 -58.66 -12.69
C ALA A 24 36.87 -59.07 -13.97
N ASN A 25 35.51 -59.07 -13.93
CA ASN A 25 34.64 -59.42 -15.05
C ASN A 25 34.23 -58.23 -15.93
N TYR A 26 34.63 -57.03 -15.61
CA TYR A 26 34.28 -55.84 -16.39
C TYR A 26 34.95 -55.82 -17.76
N THR A 27 34.16 -55.62 -18.81
CA THR A 27 34.63 -55.32 -20.17
C THR A 27 33.99 -54.04 -20.70
N PRO A 28 34.60 -53.40 -21.71
CA PRO A 28 34.00 -52.16 -22.29
C PRO A 28 32.59 -52.34 -22.83
N GLU A 29 32.15 -53.56 -23.12
CA GLU A 29 30.78 -53.83 -23.58
C GLU A 29 29.78 -53.99 -22.44
N THR A 30 30.24 -54.03 -21.20
CA THR A 30 29.35 -54.09 -20.00
C THR A 30 28.53 -52.81 -19.86
N LYS A 31 27.21 -52.97 -19.77
CA LYS A 31 26.28 -51.81 -19.72
C LYS A 31 26.44 -50.97 -18.46
N VAL A 32 26.87 -51.54 -17.37
CA VAL A 32 27.05 -50.89 -16.08
C VAL A 32 28.52 -50.96 -15.69
N ILE A 33 29.09 -49.82 -15.31
CA ILE A 33 30.51 -49.67 -14.97
C ILE A 33 30.66 -49.79 -13.46
N PRO A 34 31.46 -50.72 -12.94
CA PRO A 34 31.71 -50.82 -11.52
C PRO A 34 32.62 -49.68 -11.02
N PHE A 35 32.27 -49.11 -9.85
CA PHE A 35 33.12 -48.16 -9.14
C PHE A 35 33.36 -48.62 -7.70
N ARG A 36 34.36 -48.06 -7.04
CA ARG A 36 34.65 -48.31 -5.62
C ARG A 36 34.95 -47.00 -4.90
N ILE A 37 34.33 -46.83 -3.72
CA ILE A 37 34.69 -45.75 -2.82
C ILE A 37 36.00 -46.13 -2.11
N LEU A 38 37.06 -45.39 -2.41
CA LEU A 38 38.37 -45.63 -1.85
C LEU A 38 38.54 -45.02 -0.45
N LYS A 39 37.91 -43.85 -0.23
CA LYS A 39 38.00 -43.13 1.05
C LYS A 39 36.93 -42.09 1.14
N GLU A 40 36.40 -41.90 2.35
CA GLU A 40 35.50 -40.80 2.71
C GLU A 40 36.20 -39.85 3.68
N PHE A 41 35.96 -38.54 3.51
CA PHE A 41 36.56 -37.52 4.35
C PHE A 41 35.80 -36.20 4.16
N THR A 42 35.98 -35.25 5.09
CA THR A 42 35.38 -33.89 4.99
C THR A 42 36.13 -33.04 3.96
N GLY A 43 35.44 -32.12 3.29
CA GLY A 43 36.05 -31.26 2.26
C GLY A 43 37.23 -30.43 2.77
N GLU A 44 37.30 -30.09 4.06
CA GLU A 44 38.43 -29.41 4.69
C GLU A 44 39.77 -30.12 4.47
N LYS A 45 39.75 -31.44 4.38
CA LYS A 45 40.98 -32.22 4.13
C LYS A 45 41.52 -32.10 2.71
N LEU A 46 40.78 -31.43 1.82
CA LEU A 46 41.22 -31.12 0.47
C LEU A 46 41.93 -29.77 0.36
N VAL A 47 41.88 -28.95 1.39
CA VAL A 47 42.53 -27.62 1.38
C VAL A 47 44.00 -27.78 1.04
N ASP A 48 44.50 -26.89 0.19
CA ASP A 48 45.88 -26.89 -0.36
C ASP A 48 46.26 -28.09 -1.24
N THR A 49 45.32 -28.98 -1.52
CA THR A 49 45.58 -30.02 -2.56
C THR A 49 45.78 -29.31 -3.89
N ARG A 50 46.96 -29.51 -4.48
CA ARG A 50 47.32 -28.98 -5.78
C ARG A 50 46.84 -29.86 -6.91
N TYR A 51 46.52 -29.25 -8.04
CA TYR A 51 46.11 -29.97 -9.26
C TYR A 51 46.75 -29.31 -10.49
N GLU A 52 46.89 -30.09 -11.57
CA GLU A 52 47.34 -29.60 -12.86
C GLU A 52 46.24 -28.70 -13.45
N GLN A 53 46.64 -27.58 -14.01
CA GLN A 53 45.74 -26.68 -14.72
C GLN A 53 45.00 -27.45 -15.83
N LEU A 54 43.68 -27.36 -15.86
CA LEU A 54 42.82 -28.09 -16.80
C LEU A 54 43.08 -27.67 -18.26
N VAL A 55 43.23 -26.36 -18.48
CA VAL A 55 43.46 -25.68 -19.76
C VAL A 55 44.70 -24.79 -19.62
N PRO A 56 45.90 -25.27 -19.91
CA PRO A 56 47.17 -24.60 -19.62
C PRO A 56 47.59 -23.61 -20.70
N TRP A 57 46.65 -22.74 -21.17
CA TRP A 57 46.94 -21.74 -22.20
C TRP A 57 47.63 -20.51 -21.65
N PHE A 58 47.29 -20.13 -20.43
CA PHE A 58 47.83 -18.98 -19.72
C PHE A 58 48.07 -19.30 -18.25
N THR A 59 49.00 -18.58 -17.62
CA THR A 59 49.26 -18.60 -16.18
C THR A 59 49.12 -17.20 -15.62
N PRO A 60 48.68 -17.03 -14.37
CA PRO A 60 48.63 -15.70 -13.73
C PRO A 60 50.03 -15.05 -13.75
N ASN A 61 50.07 -13.73 -14.02
CA ASN A 61 51.33 -12.98 -14.03
C ASN A 61 51.94 -12.89 -12.63
N ASP A 62 51.10 -12.67 -11.60
CA ASP A 62 51.54 -12.46 -10.23
C ASP A 62 51.36 -13.75 -9.41
N ASN A 63 52.41 -14.18 -8.66
CA ASN A 63 52.40 -15.29 -7.72
C ASN A 63 51.75 -16.57 -8.28
N PRO A 64 52.07 -17.03 -9.50
CA PRO A 64 51.44 -18.19 -10.15
C PRO A 64 51.50 -19.47 -9.31
N GLU A 65 52.48 -19.59 -8.43
CA GLU A 65 52.66 -20.70 -7.49
C GLU A 65 51.50 -20.78 -6.45
N ASN A 66 50.73 -19.70 -6.23
CA ASN A 66 49.61 -19.73 -5.33
C ASN A 66 48.31 -20.19 -6.00
N ALA A 67 48.27 -20.22 -7.33
CA ALA A 67 47.13 -20.72 -8.09
C ALA A 67 46.97 -22.24 -8.07
N PHE A 68 45.96 -22.78 -8.69
CA PHE A 68 45.69 -24.22 -8.98
C PHE A 68 45.73 -25.10 -7.74
N ARG A 69 45.07 -24.71 -6.68
CA ARG A 69 44.89 -25.47 -5.44
C ARG A 69 43.46 -25.35 -4.91
N VAL A 70 43.06 -26.33 -4.11
CA VAL A 70 41.73 -26.34 -3.48
C VAL A 70 41.71 -25.37 -2.32
N ILE A 71 40.66 -24.54 -2.27
CA ILE A 71 40.37 -23.60 -1.16
C ILE A 71 38.96 -23.84 -0.63
N LEU A 72 38.65 -23.32 0.55
CA LEU A 72 37.29 -23.35 1.10
C LEU A 72 36.42 -22.24 0.47
N GLY A 73 35.17 -22.57 0.18
CA GLY A 73 34.13 -21.62 -0.29
C GLY A 73 32.82 -21.89 0.43
N ASP A 74 32.33 -20.91 1.15
CA ASP A 74 31.09 -20.97 1.93
C ASP A 74 29.81 -21.04 1.05
N PHE A 75 29.92 -20.71 -0.23
CA PHE A 75 28.85 -20.80 -1.23
C PHE A 75 28.72 -22.17 -1.91
N VAL A 76 29.63 -23.12 -1.63
CA VAL A 76 29.61 -24.47 -2.24
C VAL A 76 28.55 -25.31 -1.53
N THR A 77 27.57 -25.81 -2.28
CA THR A 77 26.48 -26.65 -1.76
C THR A 77 26.60 -28.10 -2.22
N THR A 78 25.78 -28.96 -1.61
CA THR A 78 25.60 -30.37 -2.02
C THR A 78 24.27 -30.60 -2.76
N GLU A 79 23.65 -29.55 -3.26
CA GLU A 79 22.36 -29.63 -3.98
C GLU A 79 22.60 -29.95 -5.47
N ASP A 80 23.62 -29.34 -6.06
CA ASP A 80 23.96 -29.49 -7.47
C ASP A 80 25.46 -29.68 -7.70
N GLY A 81 25.82 -30.08 -8.92
CA GLY A 81 27.23 -30.27 -9.34
C GLY A 81 27.91 -31.48 -8.71
N THR A 82 29.11 -31.31 -8.19
CA THR A 82 29.96 -32.37 -7.61
C THR A 82 30.33 -32.10 -6.14
N GLY A 83 29.96 -30.93 -5.58
CA GLY A 83 30.44 -30.44 -4.26
C GLY A 83 31.89 -29.89 -4.31
N ILE A 84 32.47 -29.78 -5.51
CA ILE A 84 33.72 -29.08 -5.80
C ILE A 84 33.45 -28.18 -6.98
N VAL A 85 33.67 -26.85 -6.81
CA VAL A 85 33.35 -25.82 -7.79
C VAL A 85 34.63 -25.22 -8.34
N HIS A 86 34.69 -24.97 -9.65
CA HIS A 86 35.75 -24.20 -10.26
C HIS A 86 35.60 -22.73 -9.83
N THR A 87 36.69 -22.13 -9.33
CA THR A 87 36.77 -20.77 -8.86
C THR A 87 37.51 -19.90 -9.86
N ALA A 88 36.88 -18.85 -10.37
CA ALA A 88 37.43 -17.89 -11.33
C ALA A 88 37.51 -16.47 -10.72
N PRO A 89 38.55 -16.13 -9.95
CA PRO A 89 38.66 -14.88 -9.20
C PRO A 89 38.54 -13.61 -10.05
N THR A 90 38.87 -13.70 -11.35
CA THR A 90 38.84 -12.55 -12.26
C THR A 90 37.43 -12.19 -12.71
N PHE A 91 36.48 -13.15 -12.78
CA PHE A 91 35.18 -12.94 -13.39
C PHE A 91 33.99 -13.28 -12.47
N GLY A 92 34.24 -13.74 -11.24
CA GLY A 92 33.20 -14.04 -10.25
C GLY A 92 33.40 -13.26 -8.95
N ALA A 93 32.37 -12.58 -8.45
CA ALA A 93 32.45 -11.79 -7.21
C ALA A 93 32.68 -12.67 -5.98
N ASP A 94 31.97 -13.79 -5.84
CA ASP A 94 32.15 -14.75 -4.75
C ASP A 94 33.47 -15.46 -4.89
N ASP A 95 33.88 -15.79 -6.10
CA ASP A 95 35.16 -16.38 -6.42
C ASP A 95 36.33 -15.47 -6.00
N ALA A 96 36.23 -14.16 -6.34
CA ALA A 96 37.22 -13.17 -5.93
C ALA A 96 37.31 -13.02 -4.41
N ARG A 97 36.16 -13.06 -3.72
CA ARG A 97 36.08 -12.97 -2.25
C ARG A 97 36.82 -14.14 -1.59
N VAL A 98 36.51 -15.37 -1.96
CA VAL A 98 37.15 -16.55 -1.34
C VAL A 98 38.61 -16.66 -1.72
N ALA A 99 38.98 -16.23 -2.93
CA ALA A 99 40.35 -16.16 -3.37
C ALA A 99 41.23 -15.24 -2.53
N LYS A 100 40.68 -14.03 -2.19
CA LYS A 100 41.33 -13.06 -1.28
C LYS A 100 41.43 -13.56 0.17
N MET A 101 40.43 -14.34 0.62
CA MET A 101 40.43 -14.90 1.98
C MET A 101 41.41 -16.09 2.14
N ALA A 102 41.78 -16.73 1.05
CA ALA A 102 42.71 -17.86 1.06
C ALA A 102 44.13 -17.42 1.48
N GLN A 103 44.86 -18.30 2.18
CA GLN A 103 46.23 -18.04 2.62
C GLN A 103 47.16 -19.13 2.11
N PRO A 104 48.18 -18.75 1.25
CA PRO A 104 48.31 -17.41 0.62
C PRO A 104 47.14 -17.07 -0.31
N GLU A 105 46.94 -15.80 -0.66
CA GLU A 105 45.88 -15.34 -1.56
C GLU A 105 46.01 -16.02 -2.94
N ILE A 106 44.86 -16.37 -3.56
CA ILE A 106 44.86 -16.89 -4.95
C ILE A 106 44.87 -15.68 -5.90
N PRO A 107 45.88 -15.62 -6.80
CA PRO A 107 45.95 -14.47 -7.72
C PRO A 107 44.86 -14.52 -8.78
N PRO A 108 44.39 -13.35 -9.25
CA PRO A 108 43.50 -13.27 -10.41
C PRO A 108 44.25 -13.74 -11.69
N MET A 109 43.51 -14.30 -12.65
CA MET A 109 44.05 -14.68 -13.94
C MET A 109 44.22 -13.45 -14.83
N LEU A 110 45.26 -12.65 -14.56
CA LEU A 110 45.69 -11.51 -15.36
C LEU A 110 47.00 -11.87 -16.08
N VAL A 111 47.11 -11.47 -17.33
CA VAL A 111 48.27 -11.67 -18.17
C VAL A 111 48.68 -10.36 -18.81
N LYS A 112 49.94 -10.28 -19.28
CA LYS A 112 50.45 -9.11 -19.98
C LYS A 112 49.96 -9.09 -21.42
N ASP A 113 49.46 -7.93 -21.88
CA ASP A 113 49.20 -7.65 -23.29
C ASP A 113 50.49 -7.22 -24.02
N GLU A 114 50.35 -6.86 -25.30
CA GLU A 114 51.47 -6.43 -26.14
C GLU A 114 52.13 -5.11 -25.65
N ASN A 115 51.47 -4.38 -24.76
CA ASN A 115 51.91 -3.10 -24.16
C ASN A 115 52.38 -3.27 -22.68
N ASP A 116 52.57 -4.49 -22.21
CA ASP A 116 52.93 -4.82 -20.83
C ASP A 116 51.81 -4.50 -19.80
N ASN A 117 50.55 -4.21 -20.23
CA ASN A 117 49.46 -4.00 -19.29
C ASN A 117 48.88 -5.33 -18.81
N LEU A 118 48.55 -5.42 -17.53
CA LEU A 118 47.83 -6.57 -16.98
C LEU A 118 46.36 -6.54 -17.42
N VAL A 119 45.96 -7.56 -18.17
CA VAL A 119 44.61 -7.67 -18.74
C VAL A 119 44.01 -9.05 -18.43
N PRO A 120 42.66 -9.10 -18.26
CA PRO A 120 41.98 -10.39 -18.17
C PRO A 120 42.05 -11.19 -19.48
N LEU A 121 41.72 -12.51 -19.41
CA LEU A 121 41.71 -13.39 -20.59
C LEU A 121 40.58 -13.06 -21.60
N VAL A 122 39.70 -12.16 -21.30
CA VAL A 122 38.63 -11.67 -22.19
C VAL A 122 38.78 -10.15 -22.30
N ASP A 123 38.75 -9.63 -23.52
CA ASP A 123 38.82 -8.17 -23.75
C ASP A 123 37.47 -7.45 -23.47
N LEU A 124 37.48 -6.13 -23.53
CA LEU A 124 36.28 -5.30 -23.32
C LEU A 124 35.18 -5.48 -24.39
N GLN A 125 35.51 -6.18 -25.50
CA GLN A 125 34.54 -6.54 -26.53
C GLN A 125 33.94 -7.93 -26.34
N GLY A 126 34.41 -8.68 -25.33
CA GLY A 126 33.96 -10.05 -25.03
C GLY A 126 34.66 -11.10 -25.89
N ARG A 127 35.88 -10.82 -26.40
CA ARG A 127 36.70 -11.77 -27.14
C ARG A 127 37.75 -12.36 -26.23
N PHE A 128 37.98 -13.69 -26.37
CA PHE A 128 39.09 -14.34 -25.72
C PHE A 128 40.41 -13.84 -26.32
N ILE A 129 41.38 -13.52 -25.49
CA ILE A 129 42.66 -12.96 -25.96
C ILE A 129 43.44 -13.95 -26.81
N LYS A 130 44.29 -13.43 -27.67
CA LYS A 130 45.22 -14.25 -28.48
C LYS A 130 46.36 -14.73 -27.62
N GLY A 131 46.86 -15.93 -27.89
CA GLY A 131 48.02 -16.51 -27.19
C GLY A 131 48.64 -17.59 -28.01
N GLU A 132 49.95 -17.79 -27.87
CA GLU A 132 50.73 -18.76 -28.65
C GLU A 132 50.23 -20.19 -28.50
N ASN A 133 49.74 -20.52 -27.27
CA ASN A 133 49.24 -21.86 -26.93
C ASN A 133 47.70 -21.99 -27.05
N VAL A 134 47.01 -20.96 -27.49
CA VAL A 134 45.54 -20.96 -27.62
C VAL A 134 45.14 -21.54 -28.99
N PRO A 135 44.35 -22.61 -29.02
CA PRO A 135 43.87 -23.14 -30.30
C PRO A 135 43.11 -22.09 -31.10
N GLU A 136 43.25 -22.13 -32.44
CA GLU A 136 42.69 -21.13 -33.36
C GLU A 136 41.18 -20.94 -33.19
N VAL A 137 40.43 -22.00 -32.85
CA VAL A 137 38.99 -21.97 -32.62
C VAL A 137 38.59 -21.05 -31.42
N PHE A 138 39.51 -20.80 -30.49
CA PHE A 138 39.28 -19.97 -29.30
C PHE A 138 39.97 -18.60 -29.39
N SER A 139 41.08 -18.53 -30.17
CA SER A 139 41.96 -17.36 -30.20
C SER A 139 41.32 -16.14 -30.88
N GLY A 140 41.05 -15.06 -30.12
CA GLY A 140 40.46 -13.83 -30.64
C GLY A 140 38.98 -13.94 -30.99
N THR A 141 38.29 -15.00 -30.60
CA THR A 141 36.86 -15.25 -30.85
C THR A 141 35.98 -14.76 -29.71
N TYR A 142 34.73 -14.41 -29.99
CA TYR A 142 33.76 -14.03 -28.95
C TYR A 142 33.41 -15.25 -28.08
N ILE A 143 33.37 -15.04 -26.76
CA ILE A 143 33.02 -16.10 -25.81
C ILE A 143 31.50 -16.35 -25.72
N LYS A 144 30.66 -15.51 -26.31
CA LYS A 144 29.23 -15.66 -26.42
C LYS A 144 28.77 -15.47 -27.87
N ASN A 145 27.91 -16.38 -28.36
CA ASN A 145 27.37 -16.30 -29.72
C ASN A 145 26.57 -15.03 -29.98
N GLU A 146 25.91 -14.49 -28.94
CA GLU A 146 25.12 -13.28 -28.99
C GLU A 146 25.94 -12.01 -29.27
N TYR A 147 27.28 -12.06 -29.19
CA TYR A 147 28.17 -10.91 -29.47
C TYR A 147 28.51 -10.78 -30.97
N TYR A 148 28.31 -11.84 -31.74
CA TYR A 148 28.47 -11.80 -33.18
C TYR A 148 27.37 -10.99 -33.87
N ASP A 149 27.66 -10.51 -35.07
CA ASP A 149 26.63 -9.95 -35.93
C ASP A 149 25.66 -11.02 -36.40
N GLU A 150 24.44 -10.63 -36.74
CA GLU A 150 23.37 -11.55 -37.13
C GLU A 150 23.80 -12.44 -38.30
N GLY A 151 23.71 -13.76 -38.12
CA GLY A 151 24.07 -14.78 -39.11
C GLY A 151 25.56 -15.05 -39.24
N THR A 152 26.44 -14.44 -38.40
CA THR A 152 27.91 -14.68 -38.46
C THR A 152 28.42 -15.50 -37.30
N ALA A 153 27.57 -15.83 -36.33
CA ALA A 153 27.95 -16.67 -35.19
C ALA A 153 28.34 -18.11 -35.67
N PRO A 154 29.38 -18.72 -35.07
CA PRO A 154 29.74 -20.10 -35.35
C PRO A 154 28.62 -21.06 -34.97
N GLU A 155 28.51 -22.19 -35.64
CA GLU A 155 27.50 -23.23 -35.37
C GLU A 155 27.57 -23.72 -33.91
N LYS A 156 28.78 -23.88 -33.39
CA LYS A 156 29.01 -24.29 -32.00
C LYS A 156 29.46 -23.09 -31.17
N SER A 157 28.86 -22.94 -30.01
CA SER A 157 29.28 -21.91 -29.07
C SER A 157 30.67 -22.24 -28.47
N TRP A 158 31.34 -21.22 -27.95
CA TRP A 158 32.62 -21.32 -27.28
C TRP A 158 32.60 -22.39 -26.17
N ASP A 159 31.55 -22.45 -25.37
CA ASP A 159 31.35 -23.42 -24.29
C ASP A 159 31.24 -24.86 -24.85
N VAL A 160 30.60 -25.05 -26.00
CA VAL A 160 30.47 -26.36 -26.66
C VAL A 160 31.79 -26.83 -27.22
N GLU A 161 32.57 -25.96 -27.87
CA GLU A 161 33.90 -26.27 -28.37
C GLU A 161 34.87 -26.64 -27.24
N LEU A 162 34.83 -25.90 -26.10
CA LEU A 162 35.62 -26.25 -24.91
C LEU A 162 35.23 -27.62 -24.34
N ALA A 163 33.93 -27.92 -24.28
CA ALA A 163 33.44 -29.20 -23.81
C ALA A 163 33.90 -30.35 -24.72
N ILE A 164 33.96 -30.14 -26.05
CA ILE A 164 34.49 -31.11 -27.02
C ILE A 164 35.97 -31.31 -26.81
N LEU A 165 36.75 -30.23 -26.65
CA LEU A 165 38.20 -30.31 -26.38
C LEU A 165 38.45 -31.15 -25.13
N LEU A 166 37.83 -30.86 -24.00
CA LEU A 166 38.00 -31.56 -22.75
C LEU A 166 37.59 -33.04 -22.83
N LYS A 167 36.58 -33.39 -23.60
CA LYS A 167 36.21 -34.77 -23.87
C LYS A 167 37.23 -35.50 -24.72
N THR A 168 37.73 -34.84 -25.77
CA THR A 168 38.73 -35.41 -26.69
C THR A 168 40.04 -35.68 -25.96
N GLU A 169 40.41 -34.78 -25.02
CA GLU A 169 41.58 -34.93 -24.18
C GLU A 169 41.35 -35.85 -22.94
N ASN A 170 40.20 -36.50 -22.84
CA ASN A 170 39.79 -37.35 -21.71
C ASN A 170 39.89 -36.67 -20.33
N LYS A 171 39.62 -35.34 -20.30
CA LYS A 171 39.62 -34.52 -19.09
C LYS A 171 38.19 -34.28 -18.54
N ALA A 172 37.14 -34.58 -19.30
CA ALA A 172 35.75 -34.42 -18.86
C ALA A 172 35.12 -35.79 -18.57
N PHE A 173 34.76 -36.03 -17.31
CA PHE A 173 34.00 -37.21 -16.89
C PHE A 173 32.58 -37.23 -17.41
N LYS A 174 31.86 -36.08 -17.30
CA LYS A 174 30.47 -35.89 -17.71
C LYS A 174 30.27 -34.45 -18.16
N VAL A 175 29.50 -34.27 -19.24
CA VAL A 175 29.10 -32.95 -19.73
C VAL A 175 27.61 -32.95 -19.85
N GLU A 176 26.98 -31.99 -19.22
CA GLU A 176 25.52 -31.79 -19.21
C GLU A 176 25.18 -30.33 -19.52
N LYS A 177 24.03 -30.13 -20.18
CA LYS A 177 23.47 -28.79 -20.35
C LYS A 177 22.82 -28.36 -19.05
N TYR A 178 23.22 -27.20 -18.55
CA TYR A 178 22.67 -26.60 -17.37
C TYR A 178 21.93 -25.32 -17.74
N VAL A 179 20.67 -25.20 -17.28
CA VAL A 179 19.83 -24.03 -17.53
C VAL A 179 19.66 -23.26 -16.23
N HIS A 180 20.05 -22.00 -16.24
CA HIS A 180 19.94 -21.09 -15.09
C HIS A 180 19.64 -19.68 -15.56
N SER A 181 19.22 -18.80 -14.64
CA SER A 181 19.07 -17.37 -14.89
C SER A 181 20.42 -16.74 -15.14
N TYR A 182 20.52 -15.90 -16.18
CA TYR A 182 21.71 -15.16 -16.54
C TYR A 182 21.40 -13.68 -16.77
N PRO A 183 22.19 -12.72 -16.28
CA PRO A 183 21.92 -11.30 -16.46
C PRO A 183 22.15 -10.86 -17.91
N HIS A 184 21.19 -10.10 -18.43
CA HIS A 184 21.24 -9.50 -19.75
C HIS A 184 21.21 -7.97 -19.66
N CYS A 185 21.87 -7.31 -20.61
CA CYS A 185 21.80 -5.85 -20.74
C CYS A 185 20.38 -5.42 -21.10
N TRP A 186 19.76 -4.59 -20.29
CA TRP A 186 18.39 -4.11 -20.49
C TRP A 186 18.17 -3.32 -21.78
N ARG A 187 19.24 -2.85 -22.41
CA ARG A 187 19.21 -2.04 -23.63
C ARG A 187 19.40 -2.88 -24.90
N THR A 188 20.30 -3.84 -24.87
CA THR A 188 20.69 -4.66 -26.04
C THR A 188 20.15 -6.09 -25.96
N ASP A 189 19.62 -6.49 -24.82
CA ASP A 189 19.17 -7.85 -24.51
C ASP A 189 20.28 -8.92 -24.66
N LYS A 190 21.54 -8.49 -24.77
CA LYS A 190 22.69 -9.39 -24.85
C LYS A 190 23.18 -9.78 -23.45
N PRO A 191 23.71 -11.00 -23.26
CA PRO A 191 24.27 -11.42 -21.99
C PRO A 191 25.44 -10.52 -21.57
N VAL A 192 25.53 -10.18 -20.28
CA VAL A 192 26.62 -9.38 -19.72
C VAL A 192 27.70 -10.26 -19.12
N LEU A 193 28.94 -9.78 -19.07
CA LEU A 193 30.06 -10.43 -18.38
C LEU A 193 30.35 -9.70 -17.08
N TYR A 194 30.64 -10.45 -16.03
CA TYR A 194 31.26 -9.87 -14.83
C TYR A 194 32.74 -9.59 -15.20
N TYR A 195 33.09 -8.30 -15.23
CA TYR A 195 34.38 -7.86 -15.67
C TYR A 195 35.08 -7.04 -14.58
N PRO A 196 36.34 -7.32 -14.21
CA PRO A 196 37.06 -6.54 -13.22
C PRO A 196 37.36 -5.14 -13.77
N LEU A 197 36.97 -4.13 -13.05
CA LEU A 197 37.26 -2.72 -13.34
C LEU A 197 37.71 -2.02 -12.07
N ASP A 198 38.76 -1.23 -12.17
CA ASP A 198 39.13 -0.33 -11.09
C ASP A 198 38.00 0.69 -10.89
N SER A 199 37.63 0.88 -9.66
CA SER A 199 36.45 1.69 -9.31
C SER A 199 36.67 2.44 -8.01
N TRP A 200 36.01 3.60 -7.88
CA TRP A 200 35.98 4.35 -6.64
C TRP A 200 34.80 3.92 -5.77
N PHE A 201 35.05 3.72 -4.46
CA PHE A 201 34.07 3.26 -3.50
C PHE A 201 33.93 4.23 -2.35
N VAL A 202 32.68 4.43 -1.89
CA VAL A 202 32.43 4.97 -0.55
C VAL A 202 32.43 3.83 0.44
N LYS A 203 33.27 3.89 1.48
CA LYS A 203 33.43 2.82 2.48
C LYS A 203 32.26 2.81 3.47
N MET A 204 31.07 2.35 2.99
CA MET A 204 29.84 2.30 3.79
C MET A 204 29.94 1.32 4.97
N THR A 205 30.78 0.29 4.84
CA THR A 205 31.06 -0.66 5.93
C THR A 205 31.66 0.03 7.18
N ALA A 206 32.32 1.19 7.02
CA ALA A 206 32.86 1.96 8.13
C ALA A 206 31.80 2.61 9.01
N VAL A 207 30.60 2.88 8.47
CA VAL A 207 29.46 3.52 9.16
C VAL A 207 28.28 2.58 9.35
N LYS A 208 28.45 1.29 9.11
CA LYS A 208 27.42 0.25 9.16
C LYS A 208 26.59 0.29 10.44
N ASP A 209 27.24 0.26 11.58
CA ASP A 209 26.54 0.24 12.89
C ASP A 209 25.70 1.51 13.09
N ARG A 210 26.19 2.63 12.60
CA ARG A 210 25.46 3.90 12.67
C ARG A 210 24.24 3.90 11.75
N LEU A 211 24.36 3.38 10.52
CA LEU A 211 23.23 3.19 9.60
C LEU A 211 22.11 2.37 10.25
N VAL A 212 22.46 1.23 10.85
CA VAL A 212 21.50 0.34 11.51
C VAL A 212 20.84 1.03 12.71
N ASN A 213 21.59 1.79 13.50
CA ASN A 213 21.03 2.46 14.67
C ASN A 213 20.12 3.63 14.31
N LEU A 214 20.52 4.47 13.36
CA LEU A 214 19.68 5.58 12.88
C LEU A 214 18.39 5.10 12.23
N ASN A 215 18.40 3.95 11.54
CA ASN A 215 17.16 3.39 10.99
C ASN A 215 16.08 3.13 12.04
N LYS A 216 16.45 2.88 13.30
CA LYS A 216 15.49 2.66 14.39
C LYS A 216 14.75 3.93 14.82
N GLU A 217 15.28 5.10 14.46
CA GLU A 217 14.70 6.41 14.76
C GLU A 217 13.64 6.81 13.72
N ILE A 218 13.56 6.09 12.58
CA ILE A 218 12.65 6.38 11.46
C ILE A 218 11.30 5.71 11.71
N ASN A 219 10.22 6.49 11.59
CA ASN A 219 8.86 5.97 11.60
C ASN A 219 8.51 5.36 10.23
N TRP A 220 8.56 4.05 10.12
CA TRP A 220 8.24 3.32 8.89
C TRP A 220 6.77 2.90 8.82
N LYS A 221 6.13 3.16 7.70
CA LYS A 221 4.82 2.63 7.31
C LYS A 221 4.97 1.73 6.04
N PRO A 222 4.85 0.40 6.16
CA PRO A 222 4.63 -0.36 7.39
C PRO A 222 5.96 -0.55 8.16
N LYS A 223 5.86 -0.70 9.46
CA LYS A 223 7.00 -0.93 10.36
C LYS A 223 7.86 -2.13 9.93
N ALA A 224 7.23 -3.19 9.42
CA ALA A 224 7.89 -4.38 8.91
C ALA A 224 8.88 -4.12 7.75
N THR A 225 8.70 -3.07 6.95
CA THR A 225 9.66 -2.70 5.90
C THR A 225 10.96 -2.19 6.50
N GLY A 226 10.88 -1.33 7.51
CA GLY A 226 12.04 -0.77 8.19
C GLY A 226 12.79 -1.80 9.03
N GLU A 227 12.07 -2.61 9.81
CA GLU A 227 12.64 -3.63 10.70
C GLU A 227 13.09 -4.91 9.96
N GLY A 228 12.50 -5.21 8.81
CA GLY A 228 12.82 -6.38 8.00
C GLY A 228 13.68 -6.03 6.78
N ARG A 229 13.03 -5.71 5.65
CA ARG A 229 13.72 -5.55 4.35
C ARG A 229 14.84 -4.51 4.37
N PHE A 230 14.60 -3.35 4.97
CA PHE A 230 15.60 -2.28 5.01
C PHE A 230 16.69 -2.55 6.05
N ALA A 231 16.32 -2.98 7.27
CA ALA A 231 17.30 -3.36 8.29
C ALA A 231 18.24 -4.47 7.80
N ASN A 232 17.70 -5.54 7.21
CA ASN A 232 18.52 -6.62 6.64
C ASN A 232 19.49 -6.12 5.54
N TRP A 233 19.07 -5.13 4.75
CA TRP A 233 19.96 -4.52 3.76
C TRP A 233 21.10 -3.76 4.42
N LEU A 234 20.83 -2.97 5.47
CA LEU A 234 21.84 -2.22 6.22
C LEU A 234 22.80 -3.12 7.01
N GLU A 235 22.28 -4.19 7.61
CA GLU A 235 23.09 -5.19 8.33
C GLU A 235 24.07 -5.94 7.43
N ASN A 236 23.78 -6.04 6.14
CA ASN A 236 24.61 -6.67 5.13
C ASN A 236 25.17 -5.67 4.11
N VAL A 237 25.30 -4.41 4.52
CA VAL A 237 25.77 -3.34 3.64
C VAL A 237 27.19 -3.62 3.14
N ASN A 238 27.39 -3.44 1.85
CA ASN A 238 28.68 -3.45 1.17
C ASN A 238 29.14 -2.02 0.86
N ASP A 239 30.42 -1.84 0.58
CA ASP A 239 30.94 -0.56 0.13
C ASP A 239 30.27 -0.15 -1.19
N TRP A 240 29.92 1.12 -1.29
CA TRP A 240 29.18 1.65 -2.44
C TRP A 240 30.13 1.99 -3.58
N ASN A 241 30.06 1.23 -4.66
CA ASN A 241 30.76 1.57 -5.90
C ASN A 241 30.16 2.88 -6.46
N LEU A 242 30.93 3.98 -6.34
CA LEU A 242 30.49 5.31 -6.69
C LEU A 242 30.74 5.63 -8.18
N SER A 243 31.80 5.09 -8.77
CA SER A 243 32.20 5.43 -10.13
C SER A 243 31.40 4.70 -11.20
N ARG A 244 31.16 5.39 -12.32
CA ARG A 244 30.45 4.85 -13.48
C ARG A 244 31.19 5.18 -14.76
N SER A 245 31.54 4.17 -15.52
CA SER A 245 32.12 4.32 -16.87
C SER A 245 31.02 4.69 -17.87
N ARG A 246 30.64 5.98 -17.88
CA ARG A 246 29.57 6.55 -18.70
C ARG A 246 30.08 7.77 -19.45
N TYR A 247 29.32 8.15 -20.51
CA TYR A 247 29.65 9.36 -21.28
C TYR A 247 29.07 10.62 -20.64
N TRP A 248 27.84 10.58 -20.15
CA TRP A 248 27.09 11.72 -19.61
C TRP A 248 26.66 11.48 -18.16
N GLY A 249 26.85 12.48 -17.34
CA GLY A 249 26.55 12.52 -15.92
C GLY A 249 27.51 13.47 -15.18
N ILE A 250 27.55 13.43 -13.87
CA ILE A 250 28.43 14.25 -13.02
C ILE A 250 29.81 13.62 -12.97
N PRO A 251 30.86 14.31 -13.41
CA PRO A 251 32.23 13.82 -13.35
C PRO A 251 32.74 13.65 -11.91
N LEU A 252 33.52 12.59 -11.66
CA LEU A 252 34.26 12.48 -10.40
C LEU A 252 35.25 13.64 -10.27
N PRO A 253 35.22 14.41 -9.19
CA PRO A 253 36.10 15.57 -9.00
C PRO A 253 37.50 15.17 -8.45
N ILE A 254 38.10 14.15 -9.06
CA ILE A 254 39.38 13.59 -8.60
C ILE A 254 40.41 13.71 -9.72
N TRP A 255 41.53 14.38 -9.43
CA TRP A 255 42.68 14.48 -10.31
C TRP A 255 43.87 13.68 -9.75
N ARG A 256 44.59 12.95 -10.59
CA ARG A 256 45.71 12.12 -10.19
C ARG A 256 46.91 12.28 -11.14
N THR A 257 48.08 12.05 -10.59
CA THR A 257 49.30 11.94 -11.40
C THR A 257 49.30 10.59 -12.17
N ASP A 258 49.99 10.52 -13.30
CA ASP A 258 50.08 9.32 -14.16
C ASP A 258 50.67 8.09 -13.37
N ASP A 259 51.54 8.38 -12.38
CA ASP A 259 52.10 7.31 -11.52
C ASP A 259 51.18 6.96 -10.33
N LEU A 260 49.96 7.55 -10.25
CA LEU A 260 48.94 7.34 -9.24
C LEU A 260 49.40 7.60 -7.78
N LYS A 261 50.52 8.37 -7.57
CA LYS A 261 51.08 8.62 -6.24
C LYS A 261 50.52 9.87 -5.59
N GLU A 262 50.07 10.80 -6.36
CA GLU A 262 49.47 12.04 -5.85
C GLU A 262 48.04 12.17 -6.42
N GLU A 263 47.11 12.55 -5.54
CA GLU A 263 45.72 12.77 -5.90
C GLU A 263 45.16 14.01 -5.24
N LYS A 264 44.18 14.64 -5.89
CA LYS A 264 43.51 15.84 -5.42
C LYS A 264 42.02 15.68 -5.65
N ILE A 265 41.21 15.82 -4.58
CA ILE A 265 39.76 15.80 -4.63
C ILE A 265 39.29 17.26 -4.52
N ILE A 266 38.56 17.74 -5.53
CA ILE A 266 38.11 19.14 -5.58
C ILE A 266 36.70 19.24 -5.00
N GLY A 267 36.54 20.10 -4.00
CA GLY A 267 35.29 20.24 -3.22
C GLY A 267 34.43 21.44 -3.64
N SER A 268 34.94 22.36 -4.49
CA SER A 268 34.18 23.52 -4.91
C SER A 268 34.66 24.07 -6.26
N VAL A 269 33.81 24.91 -6.89
CA VAL A 269 34.19 25.66 -8.10
C VAL A 269 35.31 26.63 -7.79
N GLU A 270 35.28 27.29 -6.63
CA GLU A 270 36.36 28.20 -6.21
C GLU A 270 37.69 27.46 -6.09
N GLU A 271 37.71 26.27 -5.46
CA GLU A 271 38.92 25.46 -5.36
C GLU A 271 39.44 25.07 -6.75
N LEU A 272 38.51 24.57 -7.64
CA LEU A 272 38.89 24.22 -9.01
C LEU A 272 39.45 25.39 -9.76
N TYR A 273 38.84 26.55 -9.67
CA TYR A 273 39.32 27.78 -10.31
C TYR A 273 40.77 28.12 -9.85
N ASN A 274 40.98 28.12 -8.52
CA ASN A 274 42.29 28.43 -7.96
C ASN A 274 43.36 27.40 -8.33
N GLU A 275 43.03 26.11 -8.39
CA GLU A 275 43.96 25.06 -8.83
C GLU A 275 44.26 25.17 -10.34
N ILE A 276 43.32 25.59 -11.16
CA ILE A 276 43.58 25.88 -12.58
C ILE A 276 44.54 27.07 -12.75
N GLU A 277 44.37 28.15 -11.97
CA GLU A 277 45.28 29.31 -12.02
C GLU A 277 46.72 28.89 -11.60
N LYS A 278 46.88 28.01 -10.61
CA LYS A 278 48.20 27.40 -10.27
C LYS A 278 48.79 26.62 -11.44
N SER A 279 47.97 25.89 -12.16
CA SER A 279 48.39 25.11 -13.31
C SER A 279 48.81 25.97 -14.50
N ILE A 280 48.14 27.10 -14.72
CA ILE A 280 48.54 28.12 -15.70
C ILE A 280 49.89 28.71 -15.31
N ALA A 281 50.05 29.06 -14.04
CA ALA A 281 51.33 29.61 -13.55
C ALA A 281 52.46 28.59 -13.67
N ALA A 282 52.19 27.31 -13.56
CA ALA A 282 53.13 26.20 -13.76
C ALA A 282 53.39 25.86 -15.25
N GLY A 283 52.64 26.47 -16.16
CA GLY A 283 52.78 26.22 -17.60
C GLY A 283 52.14 24.92 -18.10
N LEU A 284 51.27 24.30 -17.29
CA LEU A 284 50.54 23.05 -17.66
C LEU A 284 49.25 23.36 -18.40
N MET A 285 48.66 24.54 -18.22
CA MET A 285 47.51 25.07 -18.94
C MET A 285 47.77 26.46 -19.49
N THR A 286 47.11 26.85 -20.58
CA THR A 286 47.26 28.12 -21.24
C THR A 286 46.20 29.16 -20.86
N GLU A 287 44.99 28.70 -20.49
CA GLU A 287 43.88 29.54 -20.09
C GLU A 287 42.93 28.77 -19.13
N ASN A 288 42.15 29.53 -18.35
CA ASN A 288 41.12 29.00 -17.50
C ASN A 288 39.82 28.89 -18.33
N PRO A 289 39.20 27.67 -18.41
CA PRO A 289 37.94 27.49 -19.13
C PRO A 289 36.77 28.25 -18.50
N PHE A 290 36.86 28.65 -17.23
CA PHE A 290 35.83 29.41 -16.49
C PHE A 290 36.16 30.93 -16.50
N LYS A 291 36.64 31.43 -17.60
CA LYS A 291 37.01 32.85 -17.76
C LYS A 291 35.81 33.75 -17.48
N GLY A 292 35.98 34.71 -16.59
CA GLY A 292 34.94 35.66 -16.20
C GLY A 292 34.17 35.27 -14.94
N PHE A 293 34.33 34.03 -14.43
CA PHE A 293 33.76 33.63 -13.16
C PHE A 293 34.37 34.43 -12.01
N ILE A 294 33.52 34.96 -11.15
CA ILE A 294 33.91 35.78 -9.99
C ILE A 294 33.66 34.96 -8.73
N ILE A 295 34.73 34.61 -8.02
CA ILE A 295 34.68 33.90 -6.76
C ILE A 295 33.84 34.68 -5.73
N GLY A 296 32.93 33.97 -5.03
CA GLY A 296 32.04 34.53 -4.02
C GLY A 296 30.81 35.25 -4.56
N ASN A 297 30.65 35.38 -5.88
CA ASN A 297 29.41 35.88 -6.48
C ASN A 297 28.44 34.73 -6.73
N MET A 298 27.34 34.65 -5.96
CA MET A 298 26.32 33.59 -6.02
C MET A 298 25.22 33.83 -7.07
N ALA A 299 25.34 34.88 -7.91
CA ALA A 299 24.38 35.17 -8.98
C ALA A 299 24.35 34.03 -10.01
N GLU A 300 23.18 33.64 -10.47
CA GLU A 300 22.97 32.62 -11.50
C GLU A 300 23.82 32.85 -12.73
N SER A 301 23.83 34.09 -13.23
CA SER A 301 24.61 34.50 -14.40
C SER A 301 26.14 34.32 -14.24
N ASN A 302 26.64 34.24 -13.01
CA ASN A 302 28.04 33.95 -12.75
C ASN A 302 28.31 32.45 -12.86
N TYR A 303 27.38 31.63 -12.37
CA TYR A 303 27.49 30.18 -12.46
C TYR A 303 27.23 29.62 -13.86
N GLU A 304 26.47 30.30 -14.71
CA GLU A 304 26.34 29.97 -16.14
C GLU A 304 27.67 29.96 -16.91
N LEU A 305 28.70 30.63 -16.38
CA LEU A 305 30.04 30.62 -16.92
C LEU A 305 30.84 29.34 -16.60
N VAL A 306 30.31 28.48 -15.77
CA VAL A 306 30.98 27.26 -15.29
C VAL A 306 30.30 26.00 -15.83
N ASP A 307 30.94 25.36 -16.78
CA ASP A 307 30.51 24.04 -17.30
C ASP A 307 31.40 22.96 -16.72
N LEU A 308 30.80 22.16 -15.83
CA LEU A 308 31.46 21.04 -15.14
C LEU A 308 31.26 19.67 -15.83
N HIS A 309 30.68 19.65 -17.02
CA HIS A 309 30.52 18.39 -17.76
C HIS A 309 31.87 17.86 -18.26
N LYS A 310 31.88 16.53 -18.47
CA LYS A 310 33.07 15.75 -18.84
C LYS A 310 33.86 16.38 -20.02
N ASN A 311 33.20 16.84 -21.05
CA ASN A 311 33.79 17.43 -22.24
C ASN A 311 34.62 18.70 -21.95
N VAL A 312 34.39 19.36 -20.82
CA VAL A 312 35.14 20.55 -20.35
C VAL A 312 36.18 20.12 -19.32
N VAL A 313 35.74 19.45 -18.21
CA VAL A 313 36.65 19.19 -17.09
C VAL A 313 37.73 18.15 -17.39
N ASP A 314 37.54 17.26 -18.38
CA ASP A 314 38.57 16.30 -18.80
C ASP A 314 39.78 17.01 -19.47
N LYS A 315 39.61 18.24 -19.92
CA LYS A 315 40.70 19.06 -20.48
C LYS A 315 41.51 19.82 -19.41
N VAL A 316 40.98 19.86 -18.20
CA VAL A 316 41.63 20.52 -17.07
C VAL A 316 42.76 19.64 -16.56
N VAL A 317 43.96 20.17 -16.61
CA VAL A 317 45.18 19.55 -16.04
C VAL A 317 45.58 20.37 -14.82
N LEU A 318 45.59 19.73 -13.65
CA LEU A 318 46.05 20.38 -12.42
C LEU A 318 47.54 20.09 -12.19
N VAL A 319 48.14 20.91 -11.29
CA VAL A 319 49.54 20.72 -10.85
C VAL A 319 49.55 20.05 -9.48
N SER A 320 50.33 18.98 -9.34
CA SER A 320 50.56 18.32 -8.05
C SER A 320 51.54 19.10 -7.18
N ASP A 321 51.62 18.71 -5.89
CA ASP A 321 52.60 19.33 -4.97
C ASP A 321 54.04 19.12 -5.39
N SER A 322 54.35 18.03 -6.09
CA SER A 322 55.66 17.74 -6.68
C SER A 322 55.87 18.41 -8.07
N GLY A 323 54.91 19.19 -8.58
CA GLY A 323 54.99 19.87 -9.86
C GLY A 323 54.61 19.01 -11.07
N LYS A 324 54.07 17.81 -10.89
CA LYS A 324 53.63 16.90 -11.95
C LYS A 324 52.26 17.30 -12.48
N ALA A 325 51.97 16.92 -13.73
CA ALA A 325 50.66 17.04 -14.29
C ALA A 325 49.69 16.01 -13.67
N MET A 326 48.48 16.48 -13.29
CA MET A 326 47.40 15.63 -12.78
C MET A 326 46.22 15.69 -13.74
N ARG A 327 45.69 14.52 -14.08
CA ARG A 327 44.52 14.37 -14.94
C ARG A 327 43.32 13.88 -14.14
N ARG A 328 42.12 14.28 -14.55
CA ARG A 328 40.90 13.86 -13.92
C ARG A 328 40.66 12.38 -14.19
N GLU A 329 40.15 11.66 -13.17
CA GLU A 329 39.63 10.29 -13.30
C GLU A 329 38.49 10.29 -14.34
N SER A 330 38.53 9.36 -15.30
CA SER A 330 37.65 9.39 -16.46
C SER A 330 36.18 9.05 -16.13
N ASP A 331 35.92 8.41 -15.01
CA ASP A 331 34.57 8.00 -14.60
C ASP A 331 33.71 9.16 -14.13
N LEU A 332 32.40 8.88 -14.12
CA LEU A 332 31.34 9.73 -13.59
C LEU A 332 30.89 9.21 -12.23
N ILE A 333 30.16 10.03 -11.49
CA ILE A 333 29.50 9.65 -10.24
C ILE A 333 28.23 8.81 -10.55
N ASP A 334 27.91 7.87 -9.69
CA ASP A 334 26.65 7.15 -9.71
C ASP A 334 25.45 8.12 -9.54
N VAL A 335 24.49 8.07 -10.45
CA VAL A 335 23.27 8.90 -10.41
C VAL A 335 22.49 8.77 -9.10
N TRP A 336 22.66 7.68 -8.37
CA TRP A 336 22.09 7.51 -7.04
C TRP A 336 22.73 8.41 -5.97
N PHE A 337 23.97 8.84 -6.21
CA PHE A 337 24.59 9.88 -5.38
C PHE A 337 23.95 11.25 -5.63
N ASP A 338 23.67 11.58 -6.89
CA ASP A 338 23.01 12.83 -7.26
C ASP A 338 21.65 12.93 -6.57
N SER A 339 20.81 11.90 -6.73
CA SER A 339 19.49 11.86 -6.10
C SER A 339 19.56 11.78 -4.57
N GLY A 340 20.55 11.09 -4.03
CA GLY A 340 20.80 10.99 -2.60
C GLY A 340 21.33 12.28 -1.96
N SER A 341 21.89 13.18 -2.78
CA SER A 341 22.39 14.48 -2.34
C SER A 341 21.33 15.59 -2.42
N MET A 342 20.15 15.31 -2.98
CA MET A 342 19.11 16.29 -3.23
C MET A 342 18.78 17.19 -2.04
N PRO A 343 18.64 16.69 -0.78
CA PRO A 343 18.30 17.54 0.37
C PRO A 343 19.26 18.71 0.60
N TYR A 344 20.52 18.55 0.23
CA TYR A 344 21.59 19.53 0.42
C TYR A 344 21.82 20.32 -0.86
N ALA A 345 21.86 19.62 -2.00
CA ALA A 345 22.15 20.21 -3.31
C ALA A 345 21.12 21.26 -3.73
N GLN A 346 19.85 21.04 -3.47
CA GLN A 346 18.78 22.01 -3.79
C GLN A 346 18.93 23.34 -3.03
N LEU A 347 19.59 23.33 -1.89
CA LEU A 347 19.85 24.50 -1.06
C LEU A 347 21.22 25.12 -1.34
N HIS A 348 22.03 24.55 -2.27
CA HIS A 348 23.40 24.91 -2.55
C HIS A 348 24.30 24.87 -1.30
N TYR A 349 24.04 23.92 -0.41
CA TYR A 349 24.83 23.71 0.81
C TYR A 349 26.24 23.18 0.43
N PRO A 350 27.32 23.62 1.09
CA PRO A 350 27.38 24.54 2.24
C PRO A 350 27.60 26.01 1.88
N PHE A 351 27.48 26.39 0.62
CA PHE A 351 27.82 27.72 0.12
C PHE A 351 26.70 28.73 0.36
N GLU A 352 25.44 28.30 0.27
CA GLU A 352 24.26 29.11 0.56
C GLU A 352 23.34 28.32 1.52
N ASN A 353 22.41 29.01 2.17
CA ASN A 353 21.37 28.45 3.04
C ASN A 353 21.88 27.47 4.13
N LYS A 354 23.13 27.65 4.54
CA LYS A 354 23.81 26.76 5.48
C LYS A 354 23.04 26.58 6.78
N GLU A 355 22.42 27.64 7.28
CA GLU A 355 21.63 27.65 8.52
C GLU A 355 20.36 26.78 8.44
N LEU A 356 19.84 26.48 7.26
CA LEU A 356 18.67 25.62 7.10
C LEU A 356 19.01 24.15 7.36
N ILE A 357 20.22 23.76 7.04
CA ILE A 357 20.74 22.40 7.29
C ILE A 357 21.32 22.30 8.70
N ASP A 358 22.27 23.19 9.04
CA ASP A 358 22.99 23.13 10.33
C ASP A 358 22.08 23.29 11.56
N ASN A 359 20.96 24.00 11.42
CA ASN A 359 19.97 24.20 12.49
C ASN A 359 18.75 23.26 12.38
N ASN A 360 18.82 22.21 11.59
CA ASN A 360 17.76 21.22 11.41
C ASN A 360 16.39 21.80 10.97
N LYS A 361 16.38 22.86 10.16
CA LYS A 361 15.15 23.49 9.68
C LYS A 361 14.61 22.84 8.39
N ALA A 362 15.51 22.42 7.49
CA ALA A 362 15.15 21.77 6.23
C ALA A 362 15.64 20.32 6.12
N PHE A 363 16.45 19.88 7.08
CA PHE A 363 17.01 18.52 7.15
C PHE A 363 17.10 18.06 8.59
N PRO A 364 16.73 16.80 8.93
CA PRO A 364 16.13 15.79 8.03
C PRO A 364 14.72 16.16 7.54
N ALA A 365 14.30 15.57 6.41
CA ALA A 365 12.95 15.77 5.87
C ALA A 365 11.88 15.18 6.83
N ASP A 366 10.72 15.81 6.89
CA ASP A 366 9.64 15.31 7.75
C ASP A 366 8.98 14.05 7.21
N PHE A 367 8.87 13.92 5.87
CA PHE A 367 8.15 12.82 5.23
C PHE A 367 8.71 12.48 3.85
N ILE A 368 8.72 11.18 3.52
CA ILE A 368 9.00 10.65 2.17
C ILE A 368 8.07 9.48 1.86
N ALA A 369 7.58 9.39 0.62
CA ALA A 369 6.71 8.31 0.16
C ALA A 369 7.14 7.84 -1.24
N GLU A 370 7.60 6.60 -1.32
CA GLU A 370 8.03 5.94 -2.55
C GLU A 370 7.72 4.43 -2.51
N GLY A 371 7.93 3.74 -3.62
CA GLY A 371 7.75 2.30 -3.72
C GLY A 371 8.70 1.51 -2.81
N VAL A 372 8.31 0.31 -2.43
CA VAL A 372 9.09 -0.60 -1.56
C VAL A 372 10.44 -1.01 -2.15
N ASP A 373 10.59 -0.95 -3.48
CA ASP A 373 11.85 -1.18 -4.19
C ASP A 373 12.93 -0.13 -3.83
N GLN A 374 12.52 1.07 -3.41
CA GLN A 374 13.43 2.15 -2.99
C GLN A 374 14.17 1.86 -1.67
N THR A 375 13.84 0.81 -0.97
CA THR A 375 14.68 0.28 0.13
C THR A 375 16.09 -0.13 -0.34
N ARG A 376 16.26 -0.40 -1.64
CA ARG A 376 17.54 -0.65 -2.31
C ARG A 376 17.86 0.39 -3.39
N GLY A 377 17.32 1.58 -3.25
CA GLY A 377 17.46 2.72 -4.14
C GLY A 377 17.49 4.00 -3.33
N TRP A 378 16.53 4.90 -3.57
CA TRP A 378 16.56 6.26 -3.03
C TRP A 378 16.50 6.32 -1.49
N PHE A 379 15.70 5.49 -0.84
CA PHE A 379 15.69 5.43 0.63
C PHE A 379 17.09 5.11 1.18
N TYR A 380 17.79 4.14 0.56
CA TYR A 380 19.12 3.76 0.99
C TYR A 380 20.14 4.87 0.74
N THR A 381 20.17 5.47 -0.45
CA THR A 381 21.20 6.46 -0.78
C THR A 381 21.05 7.76 0.00
N LEU A 382 19.80 8.22 0.24
CA LEU A 382 19.53 9.33 1.16
C LEU A 382 20.03 9.03 2.57
N HIS A 383 19.71 7.85 3.11
CA HIS A 383 20.11 7.42 4.45
C HIS A 383 21.63 7.26 4.55
N ALA A 384 22.28 6.71 3.52
CA ALA A 384 23.72 6.52 3.46
C ALA A 384 24.48 7.84 3.51
N ILE A 385 24.09 8.83 2.69
CA ILE A 385 24.73 10.15 2.67
C ILE A 385 24.42 10.91 3.97
N GLY A 386 23.16 10.90 4.43
CA GLY A 386 22.77 11.52 5.70
C GLY A 386 23.58 11.00 6.89
N THR A 387 23.77 9.68 6.95
CA THR A 387 24.58 9.03 8.00
C THR A 387 26.07 9.38 7.89
N ALA A 388 26.61 9.28 6.67
CA ALA A 388 28.06 9.44 6.47
C ALA A 388 28.54 10.89 6.65
N VAL A 389 27.72 11.88 6.28
CA VAL A 389 28.09 13.31 6.27
C VAL A 389 27.58 14.04 7.51
N PHE A 390 26.35 13.74 7.96
CA PHE A 390 25.68 14.52 9.02
C PHE A 390 25.43 13.72 10.30
N ASP A 391 25.75 12.45 10.33
CA ASP A 391 25.43 11.53 11.45
C ASP A 391 23.93 11.58 11.83
N SER A 392 23.05 11.68 10.83
CA SER A 392 21.61 11.88 10.98
C SER A 392 20.82 11.00 10.02
N VAL A 393 19.54 10.74 10.38
CA VAL A 393 18.57 10.25 9.42
C VAL A 393 18.35 11.30 8.33
N ALA A 394 18.03 10.88 7.12
CA ALA A 394 17.71 11.81 6.04
C ALA A 394 16.21 12.21 6.05
N TYR A 395 15.38 11.42 6.68
CA TYR A 395 13.93 11.60 6.80
C TYR A 395 13.41 10.97 8.09
N LYS A 396 12.34 11.55 8.64
CA LYS A 396 11.75 11.12 9.93
C LYS A 396 10.66 10.07 9.74
N ASN A 397 9.83 10.24 8.70
CA ASN A 397 8.68 9.38 8.42
C ASN A 397 8.74 8.87 6.98
N VAL A 398 8.51 7.56 6.81
CA VAL A 398 8.56 6.89 5.51
C VAL A 398 7.27 6.13 5.27
N MET A 399 6.63 6.40 4.14
CA MET A 399 5.57 5.55 3.61
C MET A 399 6.15 4.74 2.45
N SER A 400 6.30 3.44 2.68
CA SER A 400 6.81 2.50 1.66
C SER A 400 5.64 1.91 0.89
N ASN A 401 5.33 2.49 -0.27
CA ASN A 401 4.14 2.17 -1.04
C ASN A 401 4.19 0.76 -1.65
N GLY A 402 3.03 0.09 -1.60
CA GLY A 402 2.77 -1.15 -2.33
C GLY A 402 2.57 -0.90 -3.84
N LEU A 403 2.33 -1.98 -4.58
CA LEU A 403 2.08 -1.91 -6.02
C LEU A 403 0.61 -1.67 -6.32
N VAL A 404 0.33 -0.94 -7.40
CA VAL A 404 -0.99 -0.88 -8.01
C VAL A 404 -1.11 -2.02 -9.01
N LEU A 405 -2.00 -2.97 -8.73
CA LEU A 405 -2.26 -4.16 -9.54
C LEU A 405 -3.60 -4.02 -10.26
N ASP A 406 -3.84 -4.82 -11.28
CA ASP A 406 -5.17 -4.91 -11.89
C ASP A 406 -6.21 -5.52 -10.93
N LYS A 407 -7.48 -5.52 -11.29
CA LYS A 407 -8.57 -6.06 -10.45
C LYS A 407 -8.39 -7.54 -10.07
N ASN A 408 -7.60 -8.29 -10.83
CA ASN A 408 -7.28 -9.70 -10.58
C ASN A 408 -6.03 -9.88 -9.71
N GLY A 409 -5.34 -8.79 -9.38
CA GLY A 409 -4.10 -8.80 -8.59
C GLY A 409 -2.84 -9.09 -9.42
N GLN A 410 -2.89 -8.88 -10.74
CA GLN A 410 -1.73 -9.03 -11.63
C GLN A 410 -1.05 -7.68 -11.87
N LYS A 411 0.27 -7.70 -12.06
CA LYS A 411 1.02 -6.49 -12.40
C LYS A 411 0.55 -5.90 -13.73
N MET A 412 0.20 -4.62 -13.73
CA MET A 412 -0.19 -3.90 -14.94
C MET A 412 0.98 -3.76 -15.90
N SER A 413 0.76 -4.00 -17.18
CA SER A 413 1.71 -3.71 -18.24
C SER A 413 1.00 -3.41 -19.57
N LYS A 414 1.58 -2.53 -20.37
CA LYS A 414 1.08 -2.23 -21.73
C LYS A 414 1.05 -3.48 -22.61
N ARG A 415 2.02 -4.38 -22.44
CA ARG A 415 2.13 -5.63 -23.19
C ARG A 415 0.96 -6.60 -22.94
N LEU A 416 0.44 -6.63 -21.71
CA LEU A 416 -0.68 -7.49 -21.34
C LEU A 416 -2.04 -6.84 -21.60
N GLY A 417 -2.08 -5.56 -21.97
CA GLY A 417 -3.32 -4.82 -22.21
C GLY A 417 -4.17 -4.61 -20.96
N ASN A 418 -3.61 -4.82 -19.77
CA ASN A 418 -4.30 -4.66 -18.49
C ASN A 418 -3.92 -3.36 -17.76
N ALA A 419 -3.19 -2.47 -18.41
CA ALA A 419 -2.86 -1.16 -17.87
C ALA A 419 -4.05 -0.21 -18.03
N VAL A 420 -4.41 0.47 -16.95
CA VAL A 420 -5.43 1.53 -16.95
C VAL A 420 -4.74 2.86 -17.24
N ASP A 421 -5.31 3.66 -18.16
CA ASP A 421 -4.83 5.01 -18.41
C ASP A 421 -5.32 5.93 -17.29
N PRO A 422 -4.40 6.57 -16.52
CA PRO A 422 -4.78 7.43 -15.42
C PRO A 422 -5.50 8.69 -15.88
N PHE A 423 -5.13 9.28 -17.03
CA PHE A 423 -5.75 10.52 -17.52
C PHE A 423 -7.16 10.29 -18.02
N GLU A 424 -7.42 9.17 -18.70
CA GLU A 424 -8.78 8.77 -19.07
C GLU A 424 -9.63 8.55 -17.82
N THR A 425 -9.10 7.85 -16.83
CA THR A 425 -9.78 7.63 -15.55
C THR A 425 -10.13 8.95 -14.86
N LEU A 426 -9.18 9.89 -14.78
CA LEU A 426 -9.39 11.20 -14.18
C LEU A 426 -10.41 12.05 -14.94
N SER A 427 -10.46 11.95 -16.28
CA SER A 427 -11.42 12.70 -17.09
C SER A 427 -12.86 12.23 -16.90
N VAL A 428 -13.07 10.91 -16.65
CA VAL A 428 -14.39 10.31 -16.51
C VAL A 428 -14.93 10.38 -15.08
N TYR A 429 -14.08 10.07 -14.10
CA TYR A 429 -14.49 9.93 -12.69
C TYR A 429 -14.09 11.11 -11.81
N GLY A 430 -13.19 11.95 -12.27
CA GLY A 430 -12.61 13.07 -11.52
C GLY A 430 -11.44 12.66 -10.61
N PRO A 431 -10.54 13.62 -10.32
CA PRO A 431 -9.36 13.35 -9.51
C PRO A 431 -9.71 13.01 -8.06
N ASP A 432 -10.67 13.67 -7.44
CA ASP A 432 -10.99 13.47 -6.03
C ASP A 432 -11.60 12.09 -5.75
N ALA A 433 -12.47 11.60 -6.61
CA ALA A 433 -13.04 10.26 -6.47
C ALA A 433 -11.96 9.18 -6.64
N THR A 434 -11.04 9.38 -7.60
CA THR A 434 -9.91 8.47 -7.83
C THR A 434 -8.95 8.47 -6.65
N ARG A 435 -8.56 9.65 -6.13
CA ARG A 435 -7.69 9.79 -4.95
C ARG A 435 -8.32 9.16 -3.71
N TRP A 436 -9.60 9.46 -3.46
CA TRP A 436 -10.33 8.90 -2.33
C TRP A 436 -10.42 7.37 -2.40
N TYR A 437 -10.74 6.82 -3.58
CA TYR A 437 -10.77 5.38 -3.80
C TYR A 437 -9.41 4.74 -3.50
N MET A 438 -8.33 5.25 -4.08
CA MET A 438 -7.00 4.67 -3.88
C MET A 438 -6.57 4.67 -2.43
N ILE A 439 -6.91 5.73 -1.68
CA ILE A 439 -6.53 5.87 -0.27
C ILE A 439 -7.45 5.07 0.66
N SER A 440 -8.76 5.04 0.40
CA SER A 440 -9.71 4.39 1.30
C SER A 440 -9.82 2.87 1.11
N ASN A 441 -9.51 2.37 -0.10
CA ASN A 441 -9.68 0.96 -0.46
C ASN A 441 -8.62 0.05 0.19
N ALA A 442 -7.35 0.47 0.19
CA ALA A 442 -6.24 -0.25 0.81
C ALA A 442 -5.27 0.72 1.48
N ASN A 443 -4.52 0.24 2.48
CA ASN A 443 -3.44 1.05 3.03
C ASN A 443 -2.38 1.31 1.94
N PRO A 444 -1.74 2.49 1.91
CA PRO A 444 -0.76 2.81 0.86
C PRO A 444 0.39 1.81 0.71
N TRP A 445 0.77 1.13 1.78
CA TRP A 445 1.83 0.11 1.79
C TRP A 445 1.35 -1.29 1.38
N GLU A 446 0.06 -1.49 1.17
CA GLU A 446 -0.51 -2.73 0.66
C GLU A 446 -0.66 -2.67 -0.86
N ASN A 447 -0.67 -3.84 -1.50
CA ASN A 447 -0.94 -3.89 -2.93
C ASN A 447 -2.40 -3.55 -3.20
N LEU A 448 -2.64 -2.48 -3.93
CA LEU A 448 -3.97 -2.05 -4.33
C LEU A 448 -4.44 -2.83 -5.57
N LYS A 449 -5.52 -3.57 -5.47
CA LYS A 449 -6.24 -4.09 -6.63
C LYS A 449 -7.11 -2.98 -7.20
N PHE A 450 -6.69 -2.40 -8.30
CA PHE A 450 -7.36 -1.26 -8.91
C PHE A 450 -8.56 -1.72 -9.73
N ASP A 451 -9.74 -1.26 -9.32
CA ASP A 451 -11.00 -1.52 -10.00
C ASP A 451 -11.74 -0.20 -10.25
N ILE A 452 -12.04 0.09 -11.50
CA ILE A 452 -12.77 1.30 -11.92
C ILE A 452 -14.18 1.36 -11.30
N GLU A 453 -14.85 0.21 -11.13
CA GLU A 453 -16.16 0.14 -10.49
C GLU A 453 -16.10 0.64 -9.03
N GLY A 454 -14.98 0.42 -8.34
CA GLY A 454 -14.76 0.94 -6.98
C GLY A 454 -14.66 2.46 -6.93
N ILE A 455 -14.13 3.11 -7.97
CA ILE A 455 -14.11 4.57 -8.08
C ILE A 455 -15.55 5.10 -8.22
N ASP A 456 -16.35 4.47 -9.07
CA ASP A 456 -17.76 4.84 -9.24
C ASP A 456 -18.57 4.62 -7.96
N GLU A 457 -18.27 3.57 -7.22
CA GLU A 457 -18.87 3.33 -5.90
C GLU A 457 -18.56 4.46 -4.92
N VAL A 458 -17.31 4.90 -4.81
CA VAL A 458 -16.90 6.04 -3.98
C VAL A 458 -17.58 7.32 -4.44
N ARG A 459 -17.62 7.57 -5.76
CA ARG A 459 -18.30 8.73 -6.34
C ARG A 459 -19.78 8.77 -5.92
N ARG A 460 -20.48 7.64 -5.97
CA ARG A 460 -21.91 7.57 -5.61
C ARG A 460 -22.14 7.56 -4.11
N LYS A 461 -21.42 6.73 -3.36
CA LYS A 461 -21.68 6.49 -1.93
C LYS A 461 -21.11 7.57 -1.03
N PHE A 462 -19.96 8.14 -1.34
CA PHE A 462 -19.36 9.19 -0.50
C PHE A 462 -19.64 10.58 -1.07
N PHE A 463 -19.12 10.91 -2.24
CA PHE A 463 -19.29 12.25 -2.81
C PHE A 463 -20.77 12.55 -3.15
N GLY A 464 -21.49 11.57 -3.67
CA GLY A 464 -22.92 11.70 -3.95
C GLY A 464 -23.74 11.93 -2.68
N THR A 465 -23.41 11.24 -1.59
CA THR A 465 -24.08 11.45 -0.29
C THR A 465 -23.78 12.83 0.28
N LEU A 466 -22.51 13.24 0.26
CA LEU A 466 -22.10 14.55 0.74
C LEU A 466 -22.71 15.68 -0.10
N TYR A 467 -22.71 15.54 -1.43
CA TYR A 467 -23.34 16.48 -2.35
C TYR A 467 -24.85 16.59 -2.10
N ASN A 468 -25.55 15.48 -1.94
CA ASN A 468 -26.98 15.47 -1.63
C ASN A 468 -27.27 16.12 -0.26
N THR A 469 -26.41 15.90 0.72
CA THR A 469 -26.53 16.55 2.04
C THR A 469 -26.34 18.07 1.93
N TYR A 470 -25.32 18.50 1.19
CA TYR A 470 -25.09 19.90 0.89
C TYR A 470 -26.26 20.51 0.09
N SER A 471 -26.71 19.84 -0.96
CA SER A 471 -27.84 20.33 -1.80
C SER A 471 -29.13 20.46 -1.01
N PHE A 472 -29.40 19.53 -0.10
CA PHE A 472 -30.52 19.64 0.84
C PHE A 472 -30.38 20.86 1.74
N PHE A 473 -29.21 21.05 2.33
CA PHE A 473 -28.91 22.26 3.14
C PHE A 473 -29.10 23.53 2.34
N ALA A 474 -28.46 23.65 1.18
CA ALA A 474 -28.46 24.85 0.35
C ALA A 474 -29.87 25.22 -0.14
N LEU A 475 -30.69 24.22 -0.54
CA LEU A 475 -32.06 24.44 -0.97
C LEU A 475 -32.85 25.18 0.07
N TYR A 476 -32.90 24.67 1.29
CA TYR A 476 -33.74 25.25 2.36
C TYR A 476 -33.10 26.50 2.97
N ALA A 477 -31.79 26.54 3.12
CA ALA A 477 -31.07 27.72 3.60
C ALA A 477 -31.33 28.94 2.68
N ASN A 478 -31.35 28.74 1.37
CA ASN A 478 -31.66 29.82 0.42
C ASN A 478 -33.11 30.26 0.48
N VAL A 479 -34.06 29.33 0.63
CA VAL A 479 -35.50 29.65 0.77
C VAL A 479 -35.77 30.44 2.02
N ASP A 480 -35.17 30.07 3.14
CA ASP A 480 -35.35 30.70 4.44
C ASP A 480 -34.46 31.96 4.66
N GLY A 481 -33.52 32.24 3.74
CA GLY A 481 -32.56 33.35 3.84
C GLY A 481 -31.59 33.22 5.02
N PHE A 482 -31.09 32.00 5.26
CA PHE A 482 -30.19 31.70 6.35
C PHE A 482 -28.92 32.53 6.30
N ASN A 483 -28.72 33.35 7.33
CA ASN A 483 -27.47 34.05 7.63
C ASN A 483 -26.90 33.48 8.93
N TYR A 484 -25.71 32.94 8.90
CA TYR A 484 -25.11 32.30 10.05
C TYR A 484 -25.04 33.27 11.25
N SER A 485 -25.82 32.95 12.27
CA SER A 485 -25.78 33.64 13.57
C SER A 485 -25.59 32.57 14.63
N GLU A 486 -24.45 32.57 15.29
CA GLU A 486 -24.07 31.49 16.20
C GLU A 486 -24.97 31.47 17.44
N LYS A 487 -25.53 30.30 17.76
CA LYS A 487 -26.20 30.02 19.01
C LYS A 487 -25.29 29.24 19.93
N GLU A 488 -25.46 29.44 21.23
CA GLU A 488 -24.78 28.59 22.21
C GLU A 488 -25.17 27.11 22.01
N VAL A 489 -24.18 26.22 21.98
CA VAL A 489 -24.40 24.79 21.70
C VAL A 489 -25.26 24.13 22.79
N GLU A 490 -25.11 24.55 24.04
CA GLU A 490 -25.88 24.04 25.18
C GLU A 490 -27.38 24.18 25.04
N ASN A 491 -27.84 25.20 24.31
CA ASN A 491 -29.27 25.46 24.05
C ASN A 491 -29.82 24.76 22.83
N ARG A 492 -29.02 23.94 22.13
CA ARG A 492 -29.44 23.17 20.97
C ARG A 492 -30.18 21.89 21.39
N PRO A 493 -31.12 21.38 20.56
CA PRO A 493 -31.71 20.06 20.77
C PRO A 493 -30.69 18.97 20.93
N GLU A 494 -31.03 17.88 21.61
CA GLU A 494 -30.16 16.78 21.91
C GLU A 494 -29.52 16.17 20.64
N ILE A 495 -30.32 16.08 19.55
CA ILE A 495 -29.82 15.55 18.26
C ILE A 495 -28.73 16.42 17.63
N ASP A 496 -28.78 17.74 17.81
CA ASP A 496 -27.76 18.68 17.35
C ASP A 496 -26.50 18.55 18.21
N ARG A 497 -26.65 18.43 19.54
CA ARG A 497 -25.52 18.22 20.46
C ARG A 497 -24.84 16.88 20.20
N TRP A 498 -25.62 15.86 19.89
CA TRP A 498 -25.06 14.54 19.53
C TRP A 498 -24.17 14.61 18.28
N ILE A 499 -24.67 15.16 17.17
CA ILE A 499 -23.87 15.19 15.93
C ILE A 499 -22.62 16.09 16.06
N LEU A 500 -22.69 17.14 16.88
CA LEU A 500 -21.54 18.00 17.20
C LEU A 500 -20.53 17.26 18.11
N SER A 501 -20.99 16.43 19.02
CA SER A 501 -20.13 15.54 19.81
C SER A 501 -19.41 14.53 18.94
N GLU A 502 -20.12 13.86 18.04
CA GLU A 502 -19.54 12.96 17.01
C GLU A 502 -18.53 13.67 16.11
N LEU A 503 -18.82 14.91 15.71
CA LEU A 503 -17.92 15.72 14.91
C LEU A 503 -16.60 16.02 15.63
N ASN A 504 -16.66 16.36 16.92
CA ASN A 504 -15.47 16.64 17.71
C ASN A 504 -14.65 15.37 17.99
N LEU A 505 -15.30 14.22 18.17
CA LEU A 505 -14.63 12.92 18.21
C LEU A 505 -13.94 12.62 16.87
N LEU A 506 -14.60 12.86 15.75
CA LEU A 506 -14.03 12.71 14.42
C LEU A 506 -12.80 13.59 14.22
N ILE A 507 -12.83 14.87 14.63
CA ILE A 507 -11.67 15.78 14.53
C ILE A 507 -10.47 15.21 15.29
N LYS A 508 -10.67 14.72 16.52
CA LYS A 508 -9.61 14.10 17.32
C LYS A 508 -9.02 12.87 16.63
N GLU A 509 -9.89 11.99 16.17
CA GLU A 509 -9.48 10.76 15.53
C GLU A 509 -8.73 11.01 14.22
N VAL A 510 -9.26 11.87 13.36
CA VAL A 510 -8.66 12.24 12.08
C VAL A 510 -7.31 12.93 12.27
N LYS A 511 -7.20 13.84 13.26
CA LYS A 511 -5.92 14.47 13.59
C LYS A 511 -4.89 13.43 13.98
N ALA A 512 -5.22 12.52 14.88
CA ALA A 512 -4.31 11.45 15.32
C ALA A 512 -3.89 10.55 14.15
N PHE A 513 -4.79 10.23 13.24
CA PHE A 513 -4.48 9.41 12.06
C PHE A 513 -3.59 10.15 11.07
N TYR A 514 -3.77 11.44 10.83
CA TYR A 514 -2.87 12.22 9.98
C TYR A 514 -1.48 12.35 10.61
N GLU A 515 -1.39 12.59 11.93
CA GLU A 515 -0.13 12.67 12.66
C GLU A 515 0.66 11.35 12.61
N ASP A 516 -0.05 10.21 12.55
CA ASP A 516 0.57 8.88 12.41
C ASP A 516 0.65 8.37 10.96
N TYR A 517 0.39 9.23 9.97
CA TYR A 517 0.46 8.86 8.54
C TYR A 517 -0.43 7.66 8.16
N GLU A 518 -1.66 7.65 8.66
CA GLU A 518 -2.70 6.62 8.43
C GLU A 518 -3.85 7.15 7.54
N PRO A 519 -3.62 7.58 6.30
CA PRO A 519 -4.63 8.27 5.49
C PRO A 519 -5.84 7.40 5.15
N THR A 520 -5.68 6.08 5.11
CA THR A 520 -6.79 5.14 4.88
C THR A 520 -7.79 5.20 6.03
N ARG A 521 -7.32 5.28 7.27
CA ARG A 521 -8.18 5.41 8.45
C ARG A 521 -8.90 6.74 8.44
N VAL A 522 -8.22 7.82 8.04
CA VAL A 522 -8.84 9.15 7.85
C VAL A 522 -10.01 9.07 6.87
N ALA A 523 -9.77 8.58 5.66
CA ALA A 523 -10.80 8.52 4.62
C ALA A 523 -12.01 7.68 5.05
N ARG A 524 -11.78 6.57 5.75
CA ARG A 524 -12.84 5.69 6.26
C ARG A 524 -13.63 6.34 7.40
N ALA A 525 -12.95 6.95 8.37
CA ALA A 525 -13.62 7.65 9.48
C ALA A 525 -14.53 8.77 8.97
N ILE A 526 -14.04 9.61 8.06
CA ILE A 526 -14.85 10.68 7.44
C ILE A 526 -16.00 10.09 6.63
N SER A 527 -15.78 9.04 5.84
CA SER A 527 -16.83 8.40 5.05
C SER A 527 -17.95 7.83 5.94
N ASN A 528 -17.59 7.18 7.04
CA ASN A 528 -18.55 6.67 8.03
C ASN A 528 -19.36 7.79 8.67
N PHE A 529 -18.68 8.84 9.13
CA PHE A 529 -19.37 10.02 9.69
C PHE A 529 -20.38 10.64 8.71
N VAL A 530 -19.95 10.88 7.46
CA VAL A 530 -20.81 11.49 6.43
C VAL A 530 -22.00 10.60 6.09
N ASN A 531 -21.76 9.31 5.90
CA ASN A 531 -22.82 8.39 5.48
C ASN A 531 -23.74 8.01 6.65
N ASP A 532 -23.18 7.54 7.75
CA ASP A 532 -23.94 6.89 8.79
C ASP A 532 -24.48 7.90 9.81
N ASN A 533 -23.64 8.83 10.29
CA ASN A 533 -24.04 9.78 11.30
C ASN A 533 -24.73 11.02 10.69
N LEU A 534 -24.11 11.67 9.71
CA LEU A 534 -24.62 12.94 9.18
C LEU A 534 -25.84 12.73 8.25
N SER A 535 -25.68 11.97 7.17
CA SER A 535 -26.75 11.83 6.17
C SER A 535 -27.86 10.88 6.60
N ASN A 536 -27.51 9.63 6.94
CA ASN A 536 -28.48 8.58 7.20
C ASN A 536 -29.11 8.65 8.59
N TRP A 537 -28.56 9.46 9.49
CA TRP A 537 -29.10 9.63 10.82
C TRP A 537 -29.54 11.09 11.05
N TYR A 538 -28.59 12.02 11.20
CA TYR A 538 -28.92 13.42 11.54
C TYR A 538 -29.86 14.08 10.52
N VAL A 539 -29.48 14.17 9.26
CA VAL A 539 -30.27 14.84 8.21
C VAL A 539 -31.62 14.16 8.03
N ARG A 540 -31.65 12.83 8.03
CA ARG A 540 -32.89 12.07 7.87
C ARG A 540 -33.87 12.33 9.00
N LEU A 541 -33.41 12.34 10.24
CA LEU A 541 -34.27 12.63 11.42
C LEU A 541 -34.70 14.07 11.50
N CYS A 542 -33.83 15.00 11.08
CA CYS A 542 -34.09 16.45 11.18
C CYS A 542 -34.81 17.02 9.96
N ARG A 543 -35.14 16.24 8.92
CA ARG A 543 -35.74 16.75 7.67
C ARG A 543 -36.90 17.70 7.91
N ARG A 544 -37.83 17.37 8.83
CA ARG A 544 -39.02 18.17 9.14
C ARG A 544 -38.66 19.53 9.69
N ARG A 545 -37.56 19.67 10.42
CA ARG A 545 -37.06 20.95 11.00
C ARG A 545 -36.68 21.95 9.90
N PHE A 546 -36.19 21.46 8.75
CA PHE A 546 -35.76 22.31 7.62
C PHE A 546 -36.94 22.80 6.76
N TRP A 547 -37.92 21.97 6.49
CA TRP A 547 -39.00 22.32 5.55
C TRP A 547 -40.34 22.68 6.19
N LYS A 548 -40.55 22.36 7.46
CA LYS A 548 -41.86 22.63 8.15
C LYS A 548 -41.74 23.74 9.20
N GLY A 549 -42.74 24.58 9.27
CA GLY A 549 -42.85 25.63 10.30
C GLY A 549 -42.11 26.92 9.98
N ASP A 550 -42.25 27.90 10.88
CA ASP A 550 -41.64 29.21 10.78
C ASP A 550 -40.12 29.15 11.02
N TYR A 551 -39.43 30.23 10.65
CA TYR A 551 -37.98 30.38 10.86
C TYR A 551 -37.65 30.57 12.35
N SER A 552 -37.77 29.49 13.10
CA SER A 552 -37.64 29.44 14.55
C SER A 552 -36.21 29.18 14.99
N ASP A 553 -35.96 29.33 16.29
CA ASP A 553 -34.69 29.03 16.93
C ASP A 553 -34.25 27.57 16.72
N ASP A 554 -35.20 26.63 16.72
CA ASP A 554 -34.93 25.23 16.45
C ASP A 554 -34.44 25.01 15.00
N LYS A 555 -35.07 25.66 14.03
CA LYS A 555 -34.70 25.62 12.63
C LYS A 555 -33.31 26.25 12.41
N ILE A 556 -33.05 27.41 13.04
CA ILE A 556 -31.76 28.09 12.99
C ILE A 556 -30.67 27.18 13.58
N SER A 557 -30.92 26.51 14.70
CA SER A 557 -30.01 25.55 15.31
C SER A 557 -29.69 24.40 14.36
N ALA A 558 -30.67 23.86 13.66
CA ALA A 558 -30.45 22.80 12.66
C ALA A 558 -29.57 23.29 11.51
N TYR A 559 -29.77 24.49 10.97
CA TYR A 559 -28.93 25.06 9.91
C TYR A 559 -27.51 25.28 10.38
N GLN A 560 -27.29 25.89 11.54
CA GLN A 560 -25.97 26.13 12.07
C GLN A 560 -25.22 24.82 12.33
N THR A 561 -25.87 23.79 12.84
CA THR A 561 -25.30 22.49 13.10
C THR A 561 -24.87 21.79 11.82
N LEU A 562 -25.75 21.77 10.79
CA LEU A 562 -25.45 21.15 9.52
C LEU A 562 -24.35 21.91 8.76
N TYR A 563 -24.37 23.26 8.81
CA TYR A 563 -23.28 24.09 8.28
C TYR A 563 -21.95 23.74 8.90
N THR A 564 -21.87 23.69 10.23
CA THR A 564 -20.65 23.34 10.96
C THR A 564 -20.12 21.96 10.57
N CYS A 565 -21.00 20.96 10.43
CA CYS A 565 -20.60 19.63 9.97
C CYS A 565 -20.03 19.66 8.55
N LEU A 566 -20.69 20.33 7.61
CA LEU A 566 -20.26 20.41 6.21
C LEU A 566 -18.92 21.15 6.06
N GLU A 567 -18.76 22.29 6.74
CA GLU A 567 -17.52 23.07 6.75
C GLU A 567 -16.36 22.27 7.33
N THR A 568 -16.57 21.62 8.48
CA THR A 568 -15.54 20.79 9.13
C THR A 568 -15.15 19.58 8.27
N VAL A 569 -16.13 18.89 7.68
CA VAL A 569 -15.87 17.78 6.75
C VAL A 569 -15.05 18.25 5.55
N ALA A 570 -15.34 19.43 5.00
CA ALA A 570 -14.55 20.01 3.92
C ALA A 570 -13.07 20.22 4.34
N LYS A 571 -12.85 20.83 5.50
CA LYS A 571 -11.50 21.08 6.05
C LYS A 571 -10.75 19.77 6.34
N LEU A 572 -11.39 18.78 6.96
CA LEU A 572 -10.75 17.48 7.26
C LEU A 572 -10.41 16.66 6.03
N SER A 573 -11.24 16.79 4.98
CA SER A 573 -11.10 15.98 3.74
C SER A 573 -10.22 16.62 2.67
N ALA A 574 -9.94 17.93 2.76
CA ALA A 574 -9.21 18.70 1.76
C ALA A 574 -7.84 18.10 1.38
N PRO A 575 -7.04 17.51 2.31
CA PRO A 575 -5.77 16.89 1.95
C PRO A 575 -5.91 15.70 0.98
N ILE A 576 -7.06 15.01 0.99
CA ILE A 576 -7.32 13.84 0.12
C ILE A 576 -8.13 14.25 -1.11
N ALA A 577 -9.16 15.09 -0.95
CA ALA A 577 -10.10 15.51 -2.00
C ALA A 577 -10.06 17.04 -2.18
N PRO A 578 -8.96 17.60 -2.72
CA PRO A 578 -8.70 19.04 -2.69
C PRO A 578 -9.68 19.89 -3.49
N PHE A 579 -10.22 19.38 -4.60
CA PHE A 579 -11.05 20.21 -5.49
C PHE A 579 -12.50 20.28 -5.06
N PHE A 580 -13.12 19.14 -4.76
CA PHE A 580 -14.51 19.10 -4.30
C PHE A 580 -14.67 19.81 -2.95
N MET A 581 -13.71 19.61 -2.05
CA MET A 581 -13.79 20.20 -0.71
C MET A 581 -13.54 21.72 -0.74
N ASP A 582 -12.69 22.19 -1.65
CA ASP A 582 -12.51 23.63 -1.84
C ASP A 582 -13.78 24.28 -2.40
N GLN A 583 -14.42 23.64 -3.38
CA GLN A 583 -15.70 24.14 -3.92
C GLN A 583 -16.78 24.17 -2.85
N LEU A 584 -16.93 23.09 -2.07
CA LEU A 584 -17.90 23.02 -0.96
C LEU A 584 -17.66 24.13 0.07
N TYR A 585 -16.41 24.32 0.46
CA TYR A 585 -16.01 25.37 1.38
C TYR A 585 -16.33 26.77 0.83
N GLN A 586 -15.97 27.05 -0.42
CA GLN A 586 -16.23 28.34 -1.05
C GLN A 586 -17.73 28.65 -1.14
N ASP A 587 -18.55 27.66 -1.51
CA ASP A 587 -20.00 27.80 -1.58
C ASP A 587 -20.62 28.12 -0.21
N LEU A 588 -20.12 27.49 0.86
CA LEU A 588 -20.56 27.77 2.22
C LEU A 588 -20.09 29.16 2.70
N ASN A 589 -18.82 29.45 2.55
CA ASN A 589 -18.21 30.68 3.08
C ASN A 589 -18.63 31.94 2.31
N LYS A 590 -18.93 31.83 1.02
CA LYS A 590 -19.41 32.92 0.18
C LYS A 590 -20.72 33.56 0.73
N VAL A 591 -21.56 32.74 1.36
CA VAL A 591 -22.80 33.21 1.94
C VAL A 591 -22.61 33.79 3.34
N THR A 592 -21.81 33.14 4.15
CA THR A 592 -21.64 33.48 5.57
C THR A 592 -20.52 34.48 5.83
N GLY A 593 -19.46 34.47 5.05
CA GLY A 593 -18.25 35.28 5.28
C GLY A 593 -17.58 34.98 6.63
N LYS A 594 -17.78 33.78 7.18
CA LYS A 594 -17.28 33.37 8.50
C LYS A 594 -15.75 33.28 8.54
N GLU A 595 -15.16 32.82 7.45
CA GLU A 595 -13.71 32.66 7.32
C GLU A 595 -13.13 33.72 6.36
N ASN A 596 -11.95 34.24 6.69
CA ASN A 596 -11.25 35.22 5.86
C ASN A 596 -10.35 34.61 4.77
N CYS A 597 -10.43 33.29 4.58
CA CYS A 597 -9.63 32.55 3.63
C CYS A 597 -10.43 32.30 2.34
N GLU A 598 -9.81 32.55 1.20
CA GLU A 598 -10.43 32.35 -0.12
C GLU A 598 -10.48 30.88 -0.56
N SER A 599 -9.72 30.01 0.09
CA SER A 599 -9.65 28.57 -0.18
C SER A 599 -9.59 27.79 1.12
N VAL A 600 -10.17 26.59 1.13
CA VAL A 600 -10.08 25.64 2.24
C VAL A 600 -8.63 25.32 2.59
N HIS A 601 -7.74 25.33 1.61
CA HIS A 601 -6.31 25.03 1.76
C HIS A 601 -5.52 26.13 2.51
N LEU A 602 -6.12 27.28 2.73
CA LEU A 602 -5.53 28.40 3.48
C LEU A 602 -6.12 28.51 4.88
N THR A 603 -7.08 27.66 5.24
CA THR A 603 -7.66 27.63 6.57
C THR A 603 -6.82 26.80 7.54
N ASP A 604 -6.99 27.06 8.83
CA ASP A 604 -6.41 26.21 9.86
C ASP A 604 -7.09 24.84 9.90
N PHE A 605 -6.32 23.82 10.29
CA PHE A 605 -6.88 22.49 10.52
C PHE A 605 -7.80 22.51 11.73
N PRO A 606 -9.00 21.88 11.67
CA PRO A 606 -9.98 21.91 12.76
C PRO A 606 -9.40 21.40 14.09
N VAL A 607 -9.73 22.10 15.17
CA VAL A 607 -9.37 21.70 16.52
C VAL A 607 -10.63 21.24 17.25
N ALA A 608 -10.56 20.07 17.88
CA ALA A 608 -11.67 19.55 18.66
C ALA A 608 -11.93 20.36 19.92
N ASP A 609 -13.19 20.71 20.17
CA ASP A 609 -13.64 21.25 21.42
C ASP A 609 -14.06 20.10 22.36
N GLU A 610 -13.20 19.79 23.32
CA GLU A 610 -13.44 18.70 24.29
C GLU A 610 -14.71 18.93 25.12
N SER A 611 -15.14 20.19 25.33
CA SER A 611 -16.33 20.52 26.12
C SER A 611 -17.63 20.13 25.43
N LEU A 612 -17.61 19.95 24.10
CA LEU A 612 -18.75 19.52 23.30
C LEU A 612 -18.87 18.00 23.19
N ILE A 613 -17.93 17.24 23.72
CA ILE A 613 -17.96 15.79 23.70
C ILE A 613 -18.78 15.25 24.87
N ASP A 614 -19.97 14.76 24.55
CA ASP A 614 -20.86 14.07 25.48
C ASP A 614 -20.83 12.56 25.20
N GLN A 615 -20.01 11.84 25.94
CA GLN A 615 -19.77 10.41 25.71
C GLN A 615 -21.03 9.57 25.94
N ASP A 616 -21.85 9.90 26.94
CA ASP A 616 -23.09 9.17 27.19
C ASP A 616 -24.11 9.36 26.08
N LEU A 617 -24.22 10.59 25.56
CA LEU A 617 -25.09 10.92 24.42
C LEU A 617 -24.65 10.17 23.15
N VAL A 618 -23.35 10.06 22.91
CA VAL A 618 -22.77 9.27 21.81
C VAL A 618 -23.11 7.79 21.97
N GLU A 619 -22.85 7.21 23.14
CA GLU A 619 -23.09 5.78 23.42
C GLU A 619 -24.56 5.40 23.25
N LYS A 620 -25.49 6.16 23.83
CA LYS A 620 -26.94 5.87 23.70
C LYS A 620 -27.46 6.02 22.27
N THR A 621 -26.91 6.97 21.49
CA THR A 621 -27.31 7.12 20.09
C THR A 621 -26.75 6.00 19.23
N HIS A 622 -25.52 5.54 19.48
CA HIS A 622 -24.96 4.36 18.83
C HIS A 622 -25.78 3.09 19.12
N LEU A 623 -26.29 2.94 20.36
CA LEU A 623 -27.22 1.85 20.69
C LEU A 623 -28.50 1.97 19.84
N ALA A 624 -29.08 3.17 19.71
CA ALA A 624 -30.25 3.38 18.87
C ALA A 624 -29.98 3.04 17.40
N GLN A 625 -28.86 3.49 16.84
CA GLN A 625 -28.42 3.17 15.48
C GLN A 625 -28.27 1.66 15.27
N ASN A 626 -27.59 0.98 16.20
CA ASN A 626 -27.36 -0.43 16.14
C ASN A 626 -28.66 -1.24 16.20
N ILE A 627 -29.52 -0.99 17.20
CA ILE A 627 -30.83 -1.66 17.32
C ILE A 627 -31.68 -1.41 16.06
N THR A 628 -31.70 -0.18 15.56
CA THR A 628 -32.43 0.19 14.33
C THR A 628 -31.93 -0.59 13.13
N SER A 629 -30.61 -0.68 12.94
CA SER A 629 -29.97 -1.43 11.87
C SER A 629 -30.30 -2.93 11.95
N MET A 630 -30.27 -3.50 13.14
CA MET A 630 -30.62 -4.90 13.39
C MET A 630 -32.08 -5.17 13.04
N VAL A 631 -33.01 -4.31 13.44
CA VAL A 631 -34.44 -4.44 13.09
C VAL A 631 -34.64 -4.33 11.57
N PHE A 632 -33.94 -3.39 10.88
CA PHE A 632 -34.04 -3.30 9.42
C PHE A 632 -33.49 -4.56 8.74
N SER A 633 -32.43 -5.17 9.25
CA SER A 633 -31.91 -6.44 8.77
C SER A 633 -32.94 -7.56 8.91
N LEU A 634 -33.62 -7.64 10.05
CA LEU A 634 -34.71 -8.62 10.30
C LEU A 634 -35.89 -8.39 9.35
N ARG A 635 -36.34 -7.12 9.19
CA ARG A 635 -37.41 -6.79 8.22
C ARG A 635 -37.05 -7.22 6.80
N LYS A 636 -35.79 -6.98 6.38
CA LYS A 636 -35.29 -7.39 5.07
C LYS A 636 -35.26 -8.91 4.91
N LYS A 637 -34.81 -9.63 5.93
CA LYS A 637 -34.79 -11.10 5.98
C LYS A 637 -36.18 -11.67 5.75
N GLU A 638 -37.19 -11.10 6.39
CA GLU A 638 -38.58 -11.54 6.36
C GLU A 638 -39.42 -10.86 5.26
N ASN A 639 -38.82 -10.05 4.38
CA ASN A 639 -39.48 -9.26 3.32
C ASN A 639 -40.60 -8.35 3.82
N VAL A 640 -40.50 -7.86 5.05
CA VAL A 640 -41.48 -6.91 5.65
C VAL A 640 -41.07 -5.49 5.34
N LYS A 641 -41.93 -4.74 4.58
CA LYS A 641 -41.67 -3.34 4.26
C LYS A 641 -41.58 -2.49 5.54
N VAL A 642 -40.69 -1.49 5.59
CA VAL A 642 -40.56 -0.58 6.75
C VAL A 642 -41.86 0.20 7.01
N ARG A 643 -42.63 0.50 5.97
CA ARG A 643 -43.94 1.17 6.10
C ARG A 643 -45.02 0.32 6.75
N GLN A 644 -44.89 -1.00 6.75
CA GLN A 644 -45.76 -1.88 7.50
C GLN A 644 -45.39 -1.78 9.00
N PRO A 645 -46.25 -1.20 9.85
CA PRO A 645 -46.01 -1.17 11.26
C PRO A 645 -46.08 -2.57 11.86
N LEU A 646 -45.23 -2.84 12.84
CA LEU A 646 -45.21 -4.09 13.61
C LEU A 646 -45.50 -3.79 15.08
N GLN A 647 -45.94 -4.81 15.82
CA GLN A 647 -46.37 -4.59 17.19
C GLN A 647 -45.21 -4.31 18.13
N LYS A 648 -44.17 -5.16 18.10
CA LYS A 648 -43.20 -5.14 19.19
C LYS A 648 -41.80 -5.53 18.74
N VAL A 649 -40.81 -4.91 19.36
CA VAL A 649 -39.43 -5.32 19.38
C VAL A 649 -38.99 -5.60 20.81
N LEU A 650 -38.29 -6.70 21.03
CA LEU A 650 -37.70 -7.06 22.31
C LEU A 650 -36.17 -6.87 22.26
N VAL A 651 -35.62 -6.28 23.31
CA VAL A 651 -34.19 -6.08 23.46
C VAL A 651 -33.76 -6.60 24.84
N PRO A 652 -32.99 -7.68 24.91
CA PRO A 652 -32.41 -8.15 26.17
C PRO A 652 -31.39 -7.15 26.69
N VAL A 653 -31.46 -6.83 27.97
CA VAL A 653 -30.52 -5.96 28.67
C VAL A 653 -29.72 -6.74 29.70
N LEU A 654 -28.43 -6.44 29.80
CA LEU A 654 -27.52 -7.15 30.70
C LEU A 654 -27.19 -6.37 31.97
N ASP A 655 -27.32 -5.03 31.91
CA ASP A 655 -27.01 -4.15 33.01
C ASP A 655 -27.91 -2.90 33.02
N ALA A 656 -27.96 -2.23 34.19
CA ALA A 656 -28.83 -1.07 34.40
C ALA A 656 -28.44 0.16 33.55
N LYS A 657 -27.17 0.30 33.16
CA LYS A 657 -26.73 1.42 32.30
C LYS A 657 -27.28 1.27 30.89
N ALA A 658 -27.19 0.08 30.33
CA ALA A 658 -27.76 -0.23 29.02
C ALA A 658 -29.28 -0.07 29.02
N GLU A 659 -29.96 -0.48 30.09
CA GLU A 659 -31.40 -0.29 30.29
C GLU A 659 -31.77 1.22 30.23
N GLU A 660 -31.11 2.03 31.04
CA GLU A 660 -31.33 3.48 31.08
C GLU A 660 -31.06 4.15 29.71
N GLN A 661 -29.95 3.84 29.05
CA GLN A 661 -29.59 4.38 27.75
C GLN A 661 -30.59 4.00 26.66
N ILE A 662 -31.06 2.73 26.62
CA ILE A 662 -32.04 2.29 25.61
C ILE A 662 -33.40 2.90 25.86
N LEU A 663 -33.83 3.02 27.11
CA LEU A 663 -35.09 3.69 27.46
C LEU A 663 -35.09 5.16 27.06
N ALA A 664 -33.94 5.86 27.21
CA ALA A 664 -33.82 7.25 26.81
C ALA A 664 -33.99 7.47 25.29
N VAL A 665 -33.66 6.47 24.45
CA VAL A 665 -33.80 6.53 22.98
C VAL A 665 -34.91 5.65 22.43
N ALA A 666 -35.77 5.07 23.29
CA ALA A 666 -36.78 4.12 22.88
C ALA A 666 -37.80 4.70 21.88
N ASP A 667 -38.24 5.95 22.07
CA ASP A 667 -39.16 6.60 21.14
C ASP A 667 -38.55 6.83 19.78
N LEU A 668 -37.27 7.21 19.74
CA LEU A 668 -36.52 7.36 18.51
C LEU A 668 -36.43 6.02 17.76
N ILE A 669 -36.06 4.93 18.44
CA ILE A 669 -36.00 3.59 17.83
C ILE A 669 -37.37 3.18 17.29
N LYS A 670 -38.46 3.31 18.09
CA LYS A 670 -39.82 2.92 17.68
C LYS A 670 -40.25 3.66 16.41
N GLN A 671 -40.02 4.98 16.34
CA GLN A 671 -40.35 5.78 15.18
C GLN A 671 -39.57 5.36 13.93
N GLU A 672 -38.27 5.13 14.07
CA GLU A 672 -37.38 4.76 12.96
C GLU A 672 -37.71 3.39 12.38
N VAL A 673 -37.94 2.39 13.23
CA VAL A 673 -38.21 1.04 12.75
C VAL A 673 -39.70 0.74 12.58
N ASN A 674 -40.55 1.72 12.82
CA ASN A 674 -42.03 1.64 12.72
C ASN A 674 -42.59 0.45 13.51
N VAL A 675 -42.34 0.46 14.83
CA VAL A 675 -42.92 -0.49 15.78
C VAL A 675 -43.70 0.27 16.85
N LYS A 676 -44.75 -0.32 17.42
CA LYS A 676 -45.59 0.29 18.47
C LYS A 676 -44.95 0.26 19.83
N GLU A 677 -44.20 -0.79 20.13
CA GLU A 677 -43.63 -1.06 21.45
C GLU A 677 -42.16 -1.53 21.34
N LEU A 678 -41.33 -0.97 22.23
CA LEU A 678 -40.02 -1.50 22.53
C LEU A 678 -40.03 -1.99 23.96
N GLN A 679 -39.83 -3.26 24.17
CA GLN A 679 -39.80 -3.88 25.48
C GLN A 679 -38.39 -4.39 25.80
N LEU A 680 -37.88 -3.96 26.94
CA LEU A 680 -36.64 -4.54 27.49
C LEU A 680 -36.99 -5.79 28.29
N ILE A 681 -36.18 -6.81 28.14
CA ILE A 681 -36.31 -8.10 28.84
C ILE A 681 -35.02 -8.47 29.55
N ASN A 682 -35.12 -9.16 30.66
CA ASN A 682 -33.96 -9.65 31.39
C ASN A 682 -33.40 -10.94 30.76
N ALA A 683 -32.22 -11.36 31.22
CA ALA A 683 -31.53 -12.53 30.68
C ALA A 683 -32.31 -13.85 30.81
N GLU A 684 -33.13 -13.98 31.82
CA GLU A 684 -33.99 -15.18 32.06
C GLU A 684 -35.14 -15.23 31.05
N GLU A 685 -35.84 -14.12 30.84
CA GLU A 685 -36.88 -13.99 29.84
C GLU A 685 -36.32 -14.18 28.43
N ALA A 686 -35.14 -13.64 28.18
CA ALA A 686 -34.43 -13.77 26.89
C ALA A 686 -34.08 -15.24 26.57
N SER A 687 -33.72 -16.04 27.58
CA SER A 687 -33.34 -17.43 27.39
C SER A 687 -34.50 -18.32 26.88
N HIS A 688 -35.72 -17.93 27.16
CA HIS A 688 -36.94 -18.58 26.65
C HIS A 688 -37.33 -18.17 25.24
N LEU A 689 -36.90 -17.01 24.83
CA LEU A 689 -37.27 -16.38 23.52
C LEU A 689 -36.15 -16.47 22.49
N ILE A 690 -34.90 -16.72 22.90
CA ILE A 690 -33.73 -16.72 22.06
C ILE A 690 -33.02 -18.06 22.16
N VAL A 691 -33.28 -18.96 21.22
CA VAL A 691 -32.53 -20.21 21.11
C VAL A 691 -31.24 -19.96 20.38
N LYS A 692 -30.14 -19.89 21.12
CA LYS A 692 -28.79 -19.69 20.52
C LYS A 692 -28.30 -21.04 19.92
N GLN A 693 -27.66 -20.91 18.76
CA GLN A 693 -26.91 -22.00 18.12
C GLN A 693 -25.48 -21.57 17.95
N ILE A 694 -24.56 -22.47 18.14
CA ILE A 694 -23.14 -22.24 17.98
C ILE A 694 -22.57 -23.21 16.95
N LYS A 695 -21.69 -22.68 16.07
CA LYS A 695 -20.97 -23.50 15.09
C LYS A 695 -19.48 -23.21 15.22
N PRO A 696 -18.63 -24.24 15.07
CA PRO A 696 -17.18 -24.04 15.05
C PRO A 696 -16.77 -23.31 13.77
N ASN A 697 -15.91 -22.30 13.90
CA ASN A 697 -15.24 -21.67 12.78
C ASN A 697 -14.05 -22.53 12.35
N PHE A 698 -14.27 -23.39 11.36
CA PHE A 698 -13.27 -24.34 10.90
C PHE A 698 -11.97 -23.69 10.40
N LYS A 699 -12.04 -22.47 9.91
CA LYS A 699 -10.88 -21.72 9.41
C LYS A 699 -9.99 -21.24 10.56
N ALA A 700 -10.58 -20.77 11.64
CA ALA A 700 -9.87 -20.32 12.84
C ALA A 700 -9.38 -21.51 13.68
N LEU A 701 -10.21 -22.51 13.87
CA LEU A 701 -9.94 -23.67 14.73
C LEU A 701 -9.00 -24.70 14.09
N GLY A 702 -8.95 -24.80 12.78
CA GLY A 702 -8.12 -25.80 12.08
C GLY A 702 -6.65 -25.80 12.53
N PRO A 703 -5.96 -24.65 12.56
CA PRO A 703 -4.58 -24.56 13.05
C PRO A 703 -4.42 -24.89 14.55
N LYS A 704 -5.45 -24.61 15.39
CA LYS A 704 -5.43 -24.83 16.83
C LYS A 704 -5.66 -26.30 17.22
N LEU A 705 -6.60 -26.96 16.56
CA LEU A 705 -7.11 -28.27 16.98
C LEU A 705 -6.52 -29.45 16.19
N GLY A 706 -6.05 -29.23 14.98
CA GLY A 706 -5.44 -30.26 14.16
C GLY A 706 -6.29 -31.55 14.07
N LYS A 707 -5.79 -32.66 14.65
CA LYS A 707 -6.46 -33.97 14.62
C LYS A 707 -7.73 -34.03 15.49
N ASP A 708 -7.82 -33.17 16.49
CA ASP A 708 -8.92 -33.14 17.45
C ASP A 708 -10.10 -32.29 16.97
N MET A 709 -9.97 -31.63 15.81
CA MET A 709 -10.99 -30.76 15.22
C MET A 709 -12.37 -31.42 15.13
N LYS A 710 -12.44 -32.70 14.81
CA LYS A 710 -13.72 -33.42 14.67
C LYS A 710 -14.43 -33.63 16.03
N ILE A 711 -13.66 -33.90 17.07
CA ILE A 711 -14.20 -34.15 18.40
C ILE A 711 -14.59 -32.83 19.05
N VAL A 712 -13.67 -31.87 19.12
CA VAL A 712 -13.91 -30.58 19.76
C VAL A 712 -14.95 -29.76 18.99
N GLY A 713 -14.95 -29.83 17.65
CA GLY A 713 -15.96 -29.17 16.84
C GLY A 713 -17.38 -29.71 17.04
N ALA A 714 -17.53 -31.02 17.28
CA ALA A 714 -18.82 -31.60 17.64
C ALA A 714 -19.29 -31.15 19.04
N GLU A 715 -18.39 -31.08 20.02
CA GLU A 715 -18.69 -30.56 21.34
C GLU A 715 -19.09 -29.08 21.31
N ILE A 716 -18.35 -28.26 20.55
CA ILE A 716 -18.70 -26.84 20.35
C ILE A 716 -20.14 -26.73 19.80
N SER A 717 -20.51 -27.55 18.81
CA SER A 717 -21.85 -27.51 18.20
C SER A 717 -22.97 -27.94 19.15
N ASN A 718 -22.64 -28.64 20.25
CA ASN A 718 -23.58 -29.16 21.24
C ASN A 718 -23.53 -28.39 22.58
N LEU A 719 -22.82 -27.26 22.64
CA LEU A 719 -22.76 -26.43 23.85
C LEU A 719 -24.17 -26.00 24.26
N ALA A 720 -24.47 -26.11 25.56
CA ALA A 720 -25.72 -25.66 26.14
C ALA A 720 -25.82 -24.12 26.11
N ALA A 721 -27.04 -23.58 26.13
CA ALA A 721 -27.28 -22.13 26.09
C ALA A 721 -26.53 -21.35 27.19
N GLU A 722 -26.40 -21.94 28.39
CA GLU A 722 -25.63 -21.35 29.50
C GLU A 722 -24.12 -21.23 29.17
N GLN A 723 -23.56 -22.27 28.54
CA GLN A 723 -22.16 -22.30 28.14
C GLN A 723 -21.88 -21.27 27.00
N ILE A 724 -22.81 -21.16 26.06
CA ILE A 724 -22.73 -20.14 25.00
C ILE A 724 -22.79 -18.75 25.61
N SER A 725 -23.68 -18.51 26.56
CA SER A 725 -23.78 -17.23 27.27
C SER A 725 -22.54 -16.93 28.12
N THR A 726 -21.88 -17.91 28.69
CA THR A 726 -20.62 -17.77 29.40
C THR A 726 -19.50 -17.37 28.43
N LEU A 727 -19.42 -18.03 27.28
CA LEU A 727 -18.45 -17.68 26.23
C LEU A 727 -18.62 -16.24 25.73
N GLU A 728 -19.85 -15.78 25.51
CA GLU A 728 -20.13 -14.39 25.11
C GLU A 728 -19.77 -13.38 26.19
N LYS A 729 -20.00 -13.70 27.47
CA LYS A 729 -19.73 -12.82 28.61
C LYS A 729 -18.26 -12.76 29.00
N GLU A 730 -17.58 -13.89 28.99
CA GLU A 730 -16.19 -13.99 29.45
C GLU A 730 -15.18 -13.93 28.29
N GLY A 731 -15.67 -14.00 27.05
CA GLY A 731 -14.86 -13.99 25.84
C GLY A 731 -14.13 -15.29 25.54
N LYS A 732 -14.20 -16.27 26.45
CA LYS A 732 -13.53 -17.56 26.33
C LYS A 732 -14.22 -18.65 27.12
N LEU A 733 -14.06 -19.90 26.67
CA LEU A 733 -14.59 -21.11 27.32
C LEU A 733 -13.63 -22.28 27.10
N ASP A 734 -13.41 -23.09 28.11
CA ASP A 734 -12.69 -24.36 27.95
C ASP A 734 -13.63 -25.46 27.41
N VAL A 735 -13.23 -26.04 26.26
CA VAL A 735 -13.93 -27.17 25.66
C VAL A 735 -12.92 -28.29 25.42
N GLN A 736 -13.02 -29.37 26.15
CA GLN A 736 -12.12 -30.55 26.05
C GLN A 736 -10.62 -30.19 26.26
N GLY A 737 -10.32 -29.21 27.14
CA GLY A 737 -8.96 -28.76 27.42
C GLY A 737 -8.41 -27.77 26.40
N TYR A 738 -9.25 -27.25 25.49
CA TYR A 738 -8.90 -26.18 24.55
C TYR A 738 -9.65 -24.90 24.91
N GLU A 739 -8.92 -23.79 25.03
CA GLU A 739 -9.50 -22.47 25.21
C GLU A 739 -10.12 -21.99 23.89
N ILE A 740 -11.44 -21.93 23.83
CA ILE A 740 -12.24 -21.45 22.69
C ILE A 740 -12.62 -20.00 22.93
N THR A 741 -12.39 -19.15 21.95
CA THR A 741 -12.70 -17.72 21.97
C THR A 741 -13.86 -17.39 21.03
N LEU A 742 -14.37 -16.16 21.07
CA LEU A 742 -15.44 -15.71 20.17
C LEU A 742 -15.05 -15.78 18.69
N ASP A 743 -13.76 -15.60 18.36
CA ASP A 743 -13.25 -15.70 17.00
C ASP A 743 -13.23 -17.14 16.45
N ASP A 744 -13.25 -18.12 17.37
CA ASP A 744 -13.21 -19.53 17.05
C ASP A 744 -14.58 -20.14 16.71
N VAL A 745 -15.66 -19.36 16.88
CA VAL A 745 -17.03 -19.85 16.74
C VAL A 745 -17.92 -18.84 16.01
N GLU A 746 -19.00 -19.36 15.44
CA GLU A 746 -20.10 -18.55 14.88
C GLU A 746 -21.34 -18.80 15.75
N ILE A 747 -21.75 -17.78 16.51
CA ILE A 747 -22.98 -17.85 17.31
C ILE A 747 -24.11 -17.24 16.49
N SER A 748 -25.19 -17.98 16.32
CA SER A 748 -26.42 -17.57 15.64
C SER A 748 -27.64 -17.82 16.49
N THR A 749 -28.74 -17.15 16.16
CA THR A 749 -30.03 -17.32 16.84
C THR A 749 -30.99 -18.10 15.95
N LYS A 750 -31.86 -18.93 16.54
CA LYS A 750 -32.89 -19.64 15.82
C LYS A 750 -34.24 -18.94 16.03
N ASP A 751 -34.94 -18.70 14.92
CA ASP A 751 -36.25 -18.08 14.95
C ASP A 751 -37.29 -18.96 15.64
N ILE A 752 -38.16 -18.35 16.43
CA ILE A 752 -39.30 -18.99 17.07
C ILE A 752 -40.57 -18.61 16.26
N PRO A 753 -41.59 -19.46 16.17
CA PRO A 753 -42.80 -19.13 15.44
C PRO A 753 -43.38 -17.74 15.86
N GLY A 754 -43.55 -16.85 14.88
CA GLY A 754 -44.01 -15.49 15.07
C GLY A 754 -42.92 -14.44 15.41
N TRP A 755 -41.68 -14.88 15.65
CA TRP A 755 -40.56 -13.99 15.98
C TRP A 755 -39.37 -14.26 15.07
N THR A 756 -38.69 -13.20 14.68
CA THR A 756 -37.35 -13.30 14.02
C THR A 756 -36.31 -12.60 14.88
N VAL A 757 -35.13 -13.19 14.99
CA VAL A 757 -34.10 -12.79 15.95
C VAL A 757 -32.75 -12.60 15.26
N THR A 758 -31.98 -11.62 15.71
CA THR A 758 -30.56 -11.43 15.33
C THR A 758 -29.74 -10.95 16.51
N SER A 759 -28.45 -11.25 16.47
CA SER A 759 -27.46 -10.84 17.48
C SER A 759 -26.14 -10.46 16.81
N ASP A 760 -25.45 -9.45 17.34
CA ASP A 760 -24.09 -9.07 16.95
C ASP A 760 -23.03 -9.47 17.99
N GLY A 761 -23.41 -10.28 18.97
CA GLY A 761 -22.57 -10.72 20.09
C GLY A 761 -22.63 -9.79 21.32
N LYS A 762 -23.03 -8.54 21.16
CA LYS A 762 -23.22 -7.57 22.26
C LYS A 762 -24.69 -7.24 22.48
N THR A 763 -25.40 -7.00 21.39
CA THR A 763 -26.83 -6.65 21.39
C THR A 763 -27.59 -7.78 20.69
N THR A 764 -28.78 -8.09 21.20
CA THR A 764 -29.73 -9.04 20.57
C THR A 764 -31.04 -8.31 20.38
N VAL A 765 -31.71 -8.58 19.26
CA VAL A 765 -33.01 -8.00 18.94
C VAL A 765 -33.94 -9.09 18.44
N ALA A 766 -35.15 -9.14 18.98
CA ALA A 766 -36.21 -10.00 18.50
C ALA A 766 -37.40 -9.14 18.01
N LEU A 767 -37.90 -9.41 16.82
CA LEU A 767 -38.96 -8.68 16.15
C LEU A 767 -40.23 -9.54 16.02
N ASP A 768 -41.35 -9.02 16.51
CA ASP A 768 -42.66 -9.65 16.39
C ASP A 768 -43.22 -9.47 14.97
N LEU A 769 -43.47 -10.57 14.29
CA LEU A 769 -44.00 -10.60 12.92
C LEU A 769 -45.52 -10.73 12.86
N THR A 770 -46.18 -10.81 14.00
CA THR A 770 -47.64 -10.97 14.09
C THR A 770 -48.32 -9.70 13.60
N LEU A 771 -49.16 -9.83 12.57
CA LEU A 771 -49.91 -8.72 11.98
C LEU A 771 -51.37 -8.76 12.43
N THR A 772 -51.82 -7.76 13.19
CA THR A 772 -53.25 -7.51 13.46
C THR A 772 -53.90 -6.77 12.31
N ASP A 773 -55.24 -6.78 12.27
CA ASP A 773 -55.99 -6.05 11.22
C ASP A 773 -55.75 -4.54 11.33
N GLU A 774 -55.54 -4.00 12.53
CA GLU A 774 -55.15 -2.59 12.74
C GLU A 774 -53.82 -2.26 12.12
N LEU A 775 -52.79 -3.11 12.36
CA LEU A 775 -51.43 -2.91 11.80
C LEU A 775 -51.45 -3.00 10.29
N LYS A 776 -52.22 -3.93 9.73
CA LYS A 776 -52.38 -4.05 8.26
C LYS A 776 -53.04 -2.77 7.69
N SER A 777 -54.11 -2.32 8.30
CA SER A 777 -54.86 -1.11 7.91
C SER A 777 -53.97 0.13 7.91
N GLU A 778 -53.14 0.31 8.95
CA GLU A 778 -52.16 1.41 9.01
C GLU A 778 -51.07 1.25 7.97
N GLY A 779 -50.60 0.01 7.70
CA GLY A 779 -49.64 -0.27 6.65
C GLY A 779 -50.10 0.14 5.26
N ILE A 780 -51.35 -0.16 4.94
CA ILE A 780 -52.02 0.28 3.69
C ILE A 780 -52.10 1.82 3.64
N ALA A 781 -52.51 2.46 4.74
CA ALA A 781 -52.58 3.93 4.78
C ALA A 781 -51.19 4.58 4.51
N ARG A 782 -50.11 4.05 5.08
CA ARG A 782 -48.75 4.53 4.85
C ARG A 782 -48.27 4.30 3.43
N GLU A 783 -48.58 3.17 2.81
CA GLU A 783 -48.32 2.94 1.38
C GLU A 783 -49.12 3.90 0.50
N PHE A 784 -50.37 4.14 0.84
CA PHE A 784 -51.23 5.12 0.14
C PHE A 784 -50.66 6.55 0.20
N ILE A 785 -50.22 7.01 1.37
CA ILE A 785 -49.52 8.28 1.56
C ILE A 785 -48.33 8.37 0.64
N ASN A 786 -47.51 7.32 0.59
CA ASN A 786 -46.34 7.28 -0.29
C ASN A 786 -46.70 7.39 -1.79
N ARG A 787 -47.72 6.71 -2.24
CA ARG A 787 -48.21 6.82 -3.63
C ARG A 787 -48.69 8.23 -3.95
N ILE A 788 -49.40 8.86 -3.06
CA ILE A 788 -49.82 10.24 -3.23
C ILE A 788 -48.65 11.22 -3.26
N GLN A 789 -47.65 11.05 -2.38
CA GLN A 789 -46.47 11.91 -2.39
C GLN A 789 -45.66 11.75 -3.70
N ASN A 790 -45.60 10.54 -4.27
CA ASN A 790 -45.01 10.32 -5.59
C ASN A 790 -45.79 11.01 -6.70
N LEU A 791 -47.14 10.91 -6.68
CA LEU A 791 -47.99 11.61 -7.64
C LEU A 791 -47.88 13.12 -7.56
N ARG A 792 -47.74 13.69 -6.35
CA ARG A 792 -47.47 15.11 -6.16
C ARG A 792 -46.17 15.54 -6.83
N LYS A 793 -45.13 14.72 -6.66
CA LYS A 793 -43.84 14.95 -7.31
C LYS A 793 -43.92 14.85 -8.84
N ASP A 794 -44.57 13.80 -9.36
CA ASP A 794 -44.71 13.57 -10.79
C ASP A 794 -45.58 14.67 -11.49
N LYS A 795 -46.41 15.34 -10.73
CA LYS A 795 -47.25 16.48 -11.17
C LYS A 795 -46.62 17.84 -10.86
N ASP A 796 -45.35 17.89 -10.42
CA ASP A 796 -44.63 19.13 -10.07
C ASP A 796 -45.37 20.03 -9.05
N PHE A 797 -46.04 19.41 -8.07
CA PHE A 797 -46.72 20.18 -7.01
C PHE A 797 -45.68 20.68 -6.01
N GLU A 798 -45.85 21.92 -5.54
CA GLU A 798 -45.06 22.48 -4.47
C GLU A 798 -45.30 21.74 -3.13
N LEU A 799 -44.30 21.72 -2.27
CA LEU A 799 -44.38 21.04 -0.96
C LEU A 799 -45.51 21.52 -0.09
N THR A 800 -45.88 22.80 -0.22
CA THR A 800 -46.97 23.48 0.52
C THR A 800 -48.32 23.38 -0.14
N ASP A 801 -48.44 22.86 -1.36
CA ASP A 801 -49.70 22.80 -2.07
C ASP A 801 -50.73 21.94 -1.34
N ARG A 802 -51.96 22.44 -1.22
CA ARG A 802 -53.09 21.68 -0.74
C ARG A 802 -53.73 20.90 -1.89
N ILE A 803 -54.18 19.69 -1.62
CA ILE A 803 -54.75 18.79 -2.64
C ILE A 803 -56.13 18.29 -2.27
N SER A 804 -56.89 17.84 -3.29
CA SER A 804 -58.06 17.01 -3.15
C SER A 804 -57.78 15.63 -3.74
N ILE A 805 -58.25 14.59 -3.06
CA ILE A 805 -58.09 13.19 -3.47
C ILE A 805 -59.45 12.62 -3.81
N THR A 806 -59.59 11.96 -4.95
CA THR A 806 -60.83 11.29 -5.33
C THR A 806 -60.57 9.83 -5.63
N LEU A 807 -61.39 8.93 -5.08
CA LEU A 807 -61.29 7.49 -5.21
C LEU A 807 -62.61 6.92 -5.80
N GLU A 808 -62.55 5.77 -6.50
CA GLU A 808 -63.74 5.02 -6.92
C GLU A 808 -64.32 4.18 -5.77
N GLU A 809 -65.66 4.01 -5.72
CA GLU A 809 -66.32 3.11 -4.77
C GLU A 809 -65.85 1.66 -4.87
N SER A 810 -65.31 1.27 -6.03
CA SER A 810 -64.73 -0.06 -6.28
C SER A 810 -63.33 -0.23 -5.78
N SER A 811 -62.68 0.79 -5.21
CA SER A 811 -61.29 0.74 -4.74
C SER A 811 -61.13 -0.31 -3.63
N PRO A 812 -60.11 -1.19 -3.72
CA PRO A 812 -59.98 -2.35 -2.84
C PRO A 812 -59.66 -2.03 -1.38
N PHE A 813 -59.13 -0.83 -1.10
CA PHE A 813 -58.68 -0.41 0.24
C PHE A 813 -59.49 0.76 0.83
N LEU A 814 -60.72 0.91 0.41
CA LEU A 814 -61.54 2.02 0.87
C LEU A 814 -61.77 2.02 2.39
N ASN A 815 -61.95 0.88 3.01
CA ASN A 815 -62.19 0.77 4.45
C ASN A 815 -60.96 1.22 5.24
N GLU A 816 -59.80 0.81 4.80
CA GLU A 816 -58.52 1.13 5.41
C GLU A 816 -58.19 2.61 5.24
N ILE A 817 -58.46 3.19 4.08
CA ILE A 817 -58.27 4.62 3.77
C ILE A 817 -59.23 5.45 4.64
N LYS A 818 -60.50 5.08 4.71
CA LYS A 818 -61.52 5.78 5.54
C LYS A 818 -61.12 5.73 7.02
N LYS A 819 -60.72 4.56 7.52
CA LYS A 819 -60.30 4.38 8.92
C LYS A 819 -59.14 5.28 9.31
N ASN A 820 -58.26 5.62 8.34
CA ASN A 820 -57.06 6.41 8.55
C ASN A 820 -57.12 7.79 7.86
N GLU A 821 -58.33 8.28 7.50
CA GLU A 821 -58.52 9.49 6.70
C GLU A 821 -57.85 10.75 7.30
N GLU A 822 -57.96 10.98 8.60
CA GLU A 822 -57.36 12.12 9.30
C GLU A 822 -55.83 12.04 9.22
N TYR A 823 -55.25 10.85 9.46
CA TYR A 823 -53.83 10.62 9.35
C TYR A 823 -53.33 10.85 7.91
N ILE A 824 -54.01 10.29 6.92
CA ILE A 824 -53.66 10.45 5.51
C ILE A 824 -53.70 11.93 5.13
N SER A 825 -54.80 12.61 5.43
CA SER A 825 -55.04 14.00 5.05
C SER A 825 -53.99 14.94 5.65
N SER A 826 -53.58 14.69 6.91
CA SER A 826 -52.54 15.46 7.56
C SER A 826 -51.16 15.31 6.93
N GLU A 827 -50.82 14.10 6.48
CA GLU A 827 -49.47 13.78 5.94
C GLU A 827 -49.33 14.22 4.46
N VAL A 828 -50.44 14.26 3.68
CA VAL A 828 -50.36 14.66 2.27
C VAL A 828 -50.88 16.05 1.99
N LEU A 829 -51.27 16.81 3.02
CA LEU A 829 -51.92 18.13 2.97
C LEU A 829 -53.20 18.10 2.15
N SER A 830 -54.05 17.06 2.32
CA SER A 830 -55.33 16.95 1.66
C SER A 830 -56.40 17.74 2.38
N ASN A 831 -57.19 18.53 1.65
CA ASN A 831 -58.36 19.21 2.18
C ASN A 831 -59.57 18.28 2.28
N LYS A 832 -59.66 17.28 1.38
CA LYS A 832 -60.74 16.31 1.37
C LYS A 832 -60.33 15.01 0.62
N ILE A 833 -60.99 13.91 1.02
CA ILE A 833 -60.96 12.64 0.32
C ILE A 833 -62.38 12.32 -0.11
N GLU A 834 -62.66 12.31 -1.41
CA GLU A 834 -63.98 12.06 -1.99
C GLU A 834 -64.07 10.68 -2.61
N ILE A 835 -65.25 10.07 -2.53
CA ILE A 835 -65.54 8.79 -3.15
C ILE A 835 -66.60 8.98 -4.20
N VAL A 836 -66.34 8.53 -5.42
CA VAL A 836 -67.24 8.65 -6.55
C VAL A 836 -67.50 7.29 -7.18
N SER A 837 -68.59 7.17 -7.90
CA SER A 837 -68.99 5.92 -8.56
C SER A 837 -68.01 5.54 -9.70
N SER A 838 -67.44 6.50 -10.41
CA SER A 838 -66.37 6.27 -11.40
C SER A 838 -65.52 7.53 -11.63
N LEU A 839 -64.28 7.35 -11.99
CA LEU A 839 -63.32 8.39 -12.33
C LEU A 839 -63.11 8.48 -13.84
N SER A 840 -63.32 9.69 -14.40
CA SER A 840 -63.05 10.00 -15.81
C SER A 840 -61.60 10.42 -16.06
N ASN A 841 -60.96 11.01 -15.05
CA ASN A 841 -59.53 11.37 -15.04
C ASN A 841 -58.86 10.70 -13.85
N PHE A 842 -57.83 9.89 -14.07
CA PHE A 842 -57.22 9.11 -13.01
C PHE A 842 -55.73 8.79 -13.28
N ASN A 843 -55.03 8.55 -12.19
CA ASN A 843 -53.73 7.87 -12.19
C ASN A 843 -53.93 6.46 -11.63
N GLU A 844 -53.21 5.48 -12.17
CA GLU A 844 -53.15 4.14 -11.57
C GLU A 844 -52.06 4.12 -10.51
N ILE A 845 -52.38 3.58 -9.34
CA ILE A 845 -51.41 3.28 -8.27
C ILE A 845 -51.53 1.82 -7.87
N GLU A 846 -50.43 1.28 -7.39
CA GLU A 846 -50.32 -0.11 -6.93
C GLU A 846 -49.98 -0.15 -5.43
N ILE A 847 -50.76 -0.91 -4.67
CA ILE A 847 -50.46 -1.24 -3.25
C ILE A 847 -50.61 -2.76 -3.12
N ASP A 848 -49.58 -3.44 -2.61
CA ASP A 848 -49.56 -4.89 -2.39
C ASP A 848 -50.01 -5.71 -3.61
N GLU A 849 -49.45 -5.38 -4.79
CA GLU A 849 -49.72 -6.02 -6.09
C GLU A 849 -51.15 -5.79 -6.61
N VAL A 850 -51.91 -4.89 -5.96
CA VAL A 850 -53.28 -4.52 -6.39
C VAL A 850 -53.28 -3.14 -6.96
N ASN A 851 -53.68 -3.00 -8.23
CA ASN A 851 -53.83 -1.73 -8.93
C ASN A 851 -55.21 -1.15 -8.75
N PHE A 852 -55.30 0.16 -8.55
CA PHE A 852 -56.56 0.89 -8.51
C PHE A 852 -56.39 2.38 -8.91
N LYS A 853 -57.53 3.00 -9.21
CA LYS A 853 -57.57 4.34 -9.77
C LYS A 853 -57.73 5.40 -8.70
N ILE A 854 -57.00 6.49 -8.86
CA ILE A 854 -57.04 7.66 -7.97
C ILE A 854 -56.91 8.93 -8.80
N ASN A 855 -57.59 10.01 -8.40
CA ASN A 855 -57.29 11.33 -8.92
C ASN A 855 -56.76 12.23 -7.77
N VAL A 856 -55.70 12.99 -8.07
CA VAL A 856 -55.09 13.96 -7.13
C VAL A 856 -54.99 15.29 -7.86
N GLU A 857 -55.65 16.30 -7.33
CA GLU A 857 -55.70 17.65 -7.89
C GLU A 857 -55.23 18.69 -6.86
N LYS A 858 -54.56 19.73 -7.37
CA LYS A 858 -54.16 20.89 -6.58
C LYS A 858 -55.36 21.78 -6.37
N ASN A 859 -55.57 22.26 -5.14
CA ASN A 859 -56.70 23.15 -4.79
C ASN A 859 -56.39 24.62 -5.04
#